data_d5f95428fb403e501ebc1f955361a311
#
_entry.id   d5f95428fb403e501ebc1f955361a311
#
_cell.length_a   1.000
_cell.length_b   1.000
_cell.length_c   1.000
_cell.angle_alpha   90.00
_cell.angle_beta   90.00
_cell.angle_gamma   90.00
#
_symmetry.space_group_name_H-M   'P 1'
#
loop_
_entity.id
_entity.type
_entity.pdbx_description
1 polymer ?
#
loop_
_entity_poly.entity_id
_entity_poly.type
_entity_poly.pdbx_seq_one_letter_code
_entity_poly.pdbx_strand_id
1 'polypeptide(L)'
;MSIDTLGRPAYRLALQTREQHIRRDKATSNICTAQVLLAVLAAFYAVYHGQEGLKRIGTEIHLKTKSLYKALTEAGIAIENKNFFDTLLLSVPGQADAMVQKALEAGYNIRRVDADHAAISLDETATCADIAALASALAGAETSAACDCDALAWDPVHTRQTPFCTEKAFNSYHSETEMMRYIRRLESRDLALNEAMIPLGSCTMKLNAASEMIPITWPEANSLHPFVPADQSEGIREMLSVLSDRLAKITGFAAVSLQPNAGAAGEYAGLLAIRRYQKHAGEGHRNVCLIPTSAHGTNPASSAMAGLKVVPVKCDERGNIDMADLKSQAEAHKDNLSCIMVTYPSTHGVYEQTIKELCDIVHANGGQVYMDGANMNAQVGLTCPGCIGADVCHLNLHKTFAMPHGGGGPGIGPIGVAEHLVPFLPGHLTLGHEEGAVASAAWGSASIAAICWMYLSMMGPDGLREATEMAILNANYIAKKLGHLFPVLYSGNKGLVAHECILDPRQLTHDAGLTVDDIAKRLMDYGFHGPTMSFPVPGTLMVEPTESEPKKELDRFIEAMERIHAEITAIINGTADKEDNVLKNSPHTAEMVSADEWRHPYSRSEASYPVAGLLIHKFWPYVGRVDNVYGDRNLVCTCDTVEEFSKAVEL
;
A
#
# COMPACT_ATOMS: atom_id res chain seq x y z
N MET A 1 -8.78 -19.74 7.08
CA MET A 1 -9.55 -20.48 6.03
C MET A 1 -10.99 -20.63 6.51
N SER A 2 -11.93 -20.69 5.59
CA SER A 2 -13.33 -21.03 5.84
C SER A 2 -13.83 -21.93 4.71
N ILE A 3 -15.13 -22.07 4.58
CA ILE A 3 -15.78 -22.77 3.47
C ILE A 3 -16.76 -21.82 2.74
N ASP A 4 -16.97 -22.06 1.46
CA ASP A 4 -18.00 -21.39 0.67
C ASP A 4 -19.35 -22.16 0.74
N THR A 5 -20.37 -21.63 0.08
CA THR A 5 -21.71 -22.27 0.01
C THR A 5 -21.72 -23.65 -0.64
N LEU A 6 -20.66 -24.04 -1.34
CA LEU A 6 -20.50 -25.39 -1.91
C LEU A 6 -19.66 -26.31 -0.99
N GLY A 7 -19.31 -25.85 0.23
CA GLY A 7 -18.48 -26.58 1.19
C GLY A 7 -17.00 -26.65 0.83
N ARG A 8 -16.53 -25.86 -0.10
CA ARG A 8 -15.12 -25.84 -0.54
C ARG A 8 -14.29 -24.87 0.31
N PRO A 9 -12.99 -25.16 0.50
CA PRO A 9 -12.09 -24.24 1.19
C PRO A 9 -12.08 -22.85 0.53
N ALA A 10 -12.26 -21.81 1.34
CA ALA A 10 -12.25 -20.42 0.90
C ALA A 10 -11.40 -19.57 1.85
N TYR A 11 -10.73 -18.57 1.29
CA TYR A 11 -10.01 -17.59 2.10
C TYR A 11 -10.98 -16.58 2.72
N ARG A 12 -10.66 -16.16 3.92
CA ARG A 12 -11.32 -15.04 4.58
C ARG A 12 -10.31 -14.26 5.42
N LEU A 13 -10.62 -13.01 5.73
CA LEU A 13 -9.86 -12.25 6.70
C LEU A 13 -10.02 -12.88 8.08
N ALA A 14 -8.90 -13.16 8.76
CA ALA A 14 -8.94 -13.67 10.12
C ALA A 14 -9.34 -12.55 11.10
N LEU A 15 -10.17 -12.88 12.07
CA LEU A 15 -10.45 -11.98 13.19
C LEU A 15 -9.22 -11.96 14.11
N GLN A 16 -8.59 -10.82 14.26
CA GLN A 16 -7.37 -10.70 15.06
C GLN A 16 -7.61 -9.90 16.34
N THR A 17 -7.21 -10.47 17.47
CA THR A 17 -7.44 -9.87 18.79
C THR A 17 -6.44 -8.76 19.16
N ARG A 18 -5.34 -8.65 18.42
CA ARG A 18 -4.24 -7.72 18.69
C ARG A 18 -4.17 -6.52 17.76
N GLU A 19 -5.01 -6.51 16.72
CA GLU A 19 -4.96 -5.52 15.69
C GLU A 19 -6.09 -4.49 15.78
N GLN A 20 -6.04 -3.51 14.90
CA GLN A 20 -6.94 -2.35 14.89
C GLN A 20 -8.42 -2.71 14.89
N HIS A 21 -8.80 -3.90 14.40
CA HIS A 21 -10.20 -4.32 14.35
C HIS A 21 -10.82 -4.53 15.73
N ILE A 22 -10.01 -4.97 16.72
CA ILE A 22 -10.51 -5.35 18.05
C ILE A 22 -9.86 -4.51 19.17
N ARG A 23 -8.57 -4.23 19.07
CA ARG A 23 -7.80 -3.53 20.11
C ARG A 23 -6.97 -2.39 19.52
N ARG A 24 -7.62 -1.41 18.96
CA ARG A 24 -6.98 -0.23 18.34
C ARG A 24 -6.00 0.48 19.26
N ASP A 25 -6.36 0.61 20.53
CA ASP A 25 -5.57 1.25 21.59
C ASP A 25 -4.28 0.49 21.96
N LYS A 26 -4.21 -0.79 21.61
CA LYS A 26 -3.08 -1.69 21.93
C LYS A 26 -2.36 -2.23 20.71
N ALA A 27 -2.84 -1.94 19.54
CA ALA A 27 -2.21 -2.39 18.31
C ALA A 27 -0.86 -1.69 18.12
N THR A 28 0.18 -2.46 17.85
CA THR A 28 1.53 -1.94 17.55
C THR A 28 1.74 -1.67 16.06
N SER A 29 0.88 -2.20 15.21
CA SER A 29 0.89 -1.96 13.77
C SER A 29 -0.52 -2.10 13.22
N ASN A 30 -0.99 -1.08 12.54
CA ASN A 30 -2.25 -1.06 11.79
C ASN A 30 -1.96 -0.61 10.37
N ILE A 31 -1.12 -1.34 9.69
CA ILE A 31 -0.68 -1.00 8.35
C ILE A 31 -1.87 -1.17 7.40
N CYS A 32 -2.40 -0.03 6.95
CA CYS A 32 -3.22 0.06 5.76
C CYS A 32 -2.33 0.06 4.57
N THR A 33 -2.44 -0.44 3.48
CA THR A 33 -1.55 -0.31 2.31
C THR A 33 -0.09 -0.67 2.65
N ALA A 34 0.13 -1.89 3.07
CA ALA A 34 1.48 -2.42 3.22
C ALA A 34 2.13 -2.56 1.84
N GLN A 35 3.44 -2.31 1.76
CA GLN A 35 4.19 -2.52 0.54
C GLN A 35 4.27 -4.02 0.20
N VAL A 36 3.47 -4.47 -0.76
CA VAL A 36 3.38 -5.88 -1.18
C VAL A 36 3.87 -6.13 -2.62
N LEU A 37 4.02 -5.06 -3.43
CA LEU A 37 4.41 -5.21 -4.83
C LEU A 37 5.73 -5.99 -4.99
N LEU A 38 6.74 -5.71 -4.16
CA LEU A 38 8.01 -6.43 -4.19
C LEU A 38 7.85 -7.91 -3.80
N ALA A 39 6.96 -8.21 -2.85
CA ALA A 39 6.65 -9.60 -2.50
C ALA A 39 5.97 -10.34 -3.65
N VAL A 40 5.07 -9.67 -4.39
CA VAL A 40 4.43 -10.23 -5.60
C VAL A 40 5.48 -10.49 -6.69
N LEU A 41 6.39 -9.53 -6.94
CA LEU A 41 7.47 -9.71 -7.90
C LEU A 41 8.39 -10.88 -7.51
N ALA A 42 8.78 -10.98 -6.24
CA ALA A 42 9.58 -12.10 -5.73
C ALA A 42 8.86 -13.44 -5.89
N ALA A 43 7.54 -13.48 -5.65
CA ALA A 43 6.73 -14.69 -5.86
C ALA A 43 6.70 -15.10 -7.33
N PHE A 44 6.49 -14.15 -8.27
CA PHE A 44 6.52 -14.44 -9.71
C PHE A 44 7.91 -14.84 -10.19
N TYR A 45 8.97 -14.23 -9.66
CA TYR A 45 10.36 -14.64 -9.94
C TYR A 45 10.57 -16.11 -9.54
N ALA A 46 10.16 -16.48 -8.32
CA ALA A 46 10.24 -17.86 -7.85
C ALA A 46 9.38 -18.83 -8.68
N VAL A 47 8.18 -18.42 -9.09
CA VAL A 47 7.31 -19.23 -9.97
C VAL A 47 7.92 -19.41 -11.34
N TYR A 48 8.51 -18.36 -11.94
CA TYR A 48 9.10 -18.42 -13.27
C TYR A 48 10.34 -19.33 -13.31
N HIS A 49 11.23 -19.18 -12.35
CA HIS A 49 12.49 -19.93 -12.30
C HIS A 49 12.31 -21.34 -11.72
N GLY A 50 11.39 -21.52 -10.79
CA GLY A 50 11.19 -22.78 -10.09
C GLY A 50 12.41 -23.21 -9.26
N GLN A 51 12.33 -24.40 -8.65
CA GLN A 51 13.42 -24.92 -7.83
C GLN A 51 14.74 -25.04 -8.60
N GLU A 52 14.69 -25.61 -9.80
CA GLU A 52 15.90 -25.87 -10.58
C GLU A 52 16.52 -24.57 -11.18
N GLY A 53 15.67 -23.61 -11.59
CA GLY A 53 16.12 -22.29 -12.03
C GLY A 53 16.81 -21.51 -10.93
N LEU A 54 16.22 -21.48 -9.73
CA LEU A 54 16.81 -20.80 -8.56
C LEU A 54 18.13 -21.45 -8.14
N LYS A 55 18.25 -22.79 -8.16
CA LYS A 55 19.51 -23.48 -7.91
C LYS A 55 20.56 -23.13 -8.94
N ARG A 56 20.20 -23.11 -10.24
CA ARG A 56 21.12 -22.73 -11.32
C ARG A 56 21.63 -21.30 -11.12
N ILE A 57 20.73 -20.33 -10.87
CA ILE A 57 21.09 -18.92 -10.62
C ILE A 57 22.07 -18.83 -9.44
N GLY A 58 21.73 -19.42 -8.29
CA GLY A 58 22.61 -19.40 -7.13
C GLY A 58 23.97 -20.06 -7.40
N THR A 59 23.98 -21.15 -8.15
CA THR A 59 25.23 -21.83 -8.55
C THR A 59 26.10 -20.94 -9.45
N GLU A 60 25.49 -20.29 -10.46
CA GLU A 60 26.19 -19.40 -11.38
C GLU A 60 26.80 -18.19 -10.67
N ILE A 61 26.04 -17.55 -9.76
CA ILE A 61 26.54 -16.44 -8.93
C ILE A 61 27.76 -16.89 -8.13
N HIS A 62 27.67 -18.03 -7.42
CA HIS A 62 28.76 -18.52 -6.61
C HIS A 62 30.00 -18.90 -7.43
N LEU A 63 29.83 -19.54 -8.58
CA LEU A 63 30.94 -19.90 -9.45
C LEU A 63 31.68 -18.66 -9.98
N LYS A 64 30.93 -17.60 -10.37
CA LYS A 64 31.51 -16.30 -10.74
C LYS A 64 32.29 -15.69 -9.58
N THR A 65 31.71 -15.70 -8.37
CA THR A 65 32.38 -15.18 -7.15
C THR A 65 33.65 -15.97 -6.83
N LYS A 66 33.61 -17.28 -6.98
CA LYS A 66 34.78 -18.16 -6.79
C LYS A 66 35.86 -17.88 -7.83
N SER A 67 35.48 -17.61 -9.08
CA SER A 67 36.41 -17.21 -10.14
C SER A 67 37.09 -15.88 -9.82
N LEU A 68 36.34 -14.90 -9.37
CA LEU A 68 36.88 -13.62 -8.90
C LEU A 68 37.79 -13.79 -7.69
N TYR A 69 37.40 -14.60 -6.70
CA TYR A 69 38.22 -14.94 -5.53
C TYR A 69 39.58 -15.49 -5.95
N LYS A 70 39.57 -16.46 -6.87
CA LYS A 70 40.80 -17.09 -7.38
C LYS A 70 41.70 -16.07 -8.08
N ALA A 71 41.14 -15.30 -9.01
CA ALA A 71 41.89 -14.30 -9.77
C ALA A 71 42.54 -13.23 -8.87
N LEU A 72 41.79 -12.72 -7.89
CA LEU A 72 42.31 -11.72 -6.94
C LEU A 72 43.36 -12.30 -6.00
N THR A 73 43.18 -13.53 -5.52
CA THR A 73 44.18 -14.21 -4.66
C THR A 73 45.46 -14.51 -5.41
N GLU A 74 45.38 -14.97 -6.67
CA GLU A 74 46.55 -15.21 -7.53
C GLU A 74 47.30 -13.90 -7.85
N ALA A 75 46.58 -12.77 -7.90
CA ALA A 75 47.14 -11.43 -8.04
C ALA A 75 47.71 -10.86 -6.71
N GLY A 76 47.66 -11.61 -5.62
CA GLY A 76 48.20 -11.21 -4.32
C GLY A 76 47.29 -10.32 -3.48
N ILE A 77 46.02 -10.16 -3.85
CA ILE A 77 45.03 -9.42 -3.07
C ILE A 77 44.47 -10.37 -2.00
N ALA A 78 44.61 -9.99 -0.74
CA ALA A 78 44.09 -10.78 0.38
C ALA A 78 42.58 -10.66 0.51
N ILE A 79 41.91 -11.81 0.69
CA ILE A 79 40.47 -11.89 0.95
C ILE A 79 40.28 -12.48 2.34
N GLU A 80 39.56 -11.76 3.17
CA GLU A 80 39.43 -12.08 4.58
C GLU A 80 38.42 -13.20 4.83
N ASN A 81 37.27 -13.18 4.16
CA ASN A 81 36.24 -14.20 4.31
C ASN A 81 36.53 -15.41 3.42
N LYS A 82 36.88 -16.52 4.04
CA LYS A 82 37.15 -17.79 3.34
C LYS A 82 35.88 -18.51 2.91
N ASN A 83 34.80 -18.30 3.64
CA ASN A 83 33.47 -18.81 3.32
C ASN A 83 32.63 -17.66 2.79
N PHE A 84 32.12 -17.80 1.60
CA PHE A 84 31.30 -16.78 0.91
C PHE A 84 30.29 -17.44 -0.02
N PHE A 85 29.25 -16.70 -0.33
CA PHE A 85 28.29 -17.03 -1.41
C PHE A 85 28.58 -16.14 -2.62
N ASP A 86 28.25 -14.86 -2.51
CA ASP A 86 28.30 -13.84 -3.57
C ASP A 86 29.16 -12.64 -3.21
N THR A 87 29.66 -12.55 -1.97
CA THR A 87 30.35 -11.36 -1.46
C THR A 87 31.75 -11.69 -0.98
N LEU A 88 32.74 -10.93 -1.47
CA LEU A 88 34.14 -10.99 -1.05
C LEU A 88 34.53 -9.74 -0.26
N LEU A 89 35.19 -9.91 0.87
CA LEU A 89 35.77 -8.84 1.68
C LEU A 89 37.29 -8.80 1.43
N LEU A 90 37.75 -7.77 0.74
CA LEU A 90 39.14 -7.53 0.44
C LEU A 90 39.84 -6.90 1.64
N SER A 91 40.99 -7.44 2.05
CA SER A 91 41.89 -6.86 3.06
C SER A 91 43.03 -6.13 2.33
N VAL A 92 42.97 -4.80 2.34
CA VAL A 92 43.84 -3.89 1.57
C VAL A 92 44.31 -2.73 2.44
N PRO A 93 45.18 -2.97 3.45
CA PRO A 93 45.51 -1.98 4.48
C PRO A 93 45.93 -0.62 3.90
N GLY A 94 45.19 0.43 4.26
CA GLY A 94 45.37 1.80 3.81
C GLY A 94 45.10 2.04 2.32
N GLN A 95 44.57 1.06 1.58
CA GLN A 95 44.36 1.15 0.12
C GLN A 95 42.90 1.00 -0.33
N ALA A 96 41.95 0.96 0.59
CA ALA A 96 40.53 0.77 0.23
C ALA A 96 40.04 1.83 -0.77
N ASP A 97 40.38 3.09 -0.56
CA ASP A 97 39.99 4.18 -1.48
C ASP A 97 40.61 4.00 -2.87
N ALA A 98 41.86 3.57 -2.95
CA ALA A 98 42.55 3.29 -4.22
C ALA A 98 41.91 2.11 -4.97
N MET A 99 41.45 1.07 -4.25
CA MET A 99 40.74 -0.06 -4.86
C MET A 99 39.37 0.32 -5.38
N VAL A 100 38.62 1.12 -4.61
CA VAL A 100 37.34 1.68 -5.07
C VAL A 100 37.54 2.53 -6.34
N GLN A 101 38.56 3.38 -6.35
CA GLN A 101 38.85 4.23 -7.50
C GLN A 101 39.25 3.40 -8.75
N LYS A 102 40.07 2.36 -8.62
CA LYS A 102 40.40 1.46 -9.73
C LYS A 102 39.17 0.76 -10.30
N ALA A 103 38.28 0.28 -9.43
CA ALA A 103 37.04 -0.33 -9.87
C ALA A 103 36.18 0.68 -10.63
N LEU A 104 36.05 1.90 -10.10
CA LEU A 104 35.26 2.98 -10.70
C LEU A 104 35.80 3.36 -12.09
N GLU A 105 37.10 3.49 -12.26
CA GLU A 105 37.76 3.76 -13.55
C GLU A 105 37.51 2.64 -14.58
N ALA A 106 37.29 1.41 -14.10
CA ALA A 106 36.92 0.27 -14.95
C ALA A 106 35.40 0.14 -15.16
N GLY A 107 34.59 1.05 -14.61
CA GLY A 107 33.13 1.08 -14.75
C GLY A 107 32.35 0.27 -13.71
N TYR A 108 32.97 -0.07 -12.58
CA TYR A 108 32.34 -0.85 -11.52
C TYR A 108 32.29 -0.10 -10.19
N ASN A 109 31.17 -0.18 -9.50
CA ASN A 109 31.05 0.28 -8.12
C ASN A 109 31.31 -0.89 -7.17
N ILE A 110 32.28 -0.74 -6.27
CA ILE A 110 32.51 -1.65 -5.16
C ILE A 110 32.34 -0.91 -3.83
N ARG A 111 32.00 -1.63 -2.77
CA ARG A 111 31.73 -1.01 -1.48
C ARG A 111 33.03 -0.71 -0.73
N ARG A 112 33.25 0.55 -0.34
CA ARG A 112 34.20 0.90 0.71
C ARG A 112 33.62 0.51 2.08
N VAL A 113 34.31 -0.35 2.81
CA VAL A 113 33.89 -0.75 4.17
C VAL A 113 34.52 0.19 5.19
N ASP A 114 35.87 0.29 5.17
CA ASP A 114 36.68 1.18 5.99
C ASP A 114 37.98 1.55 5.26
N ALA A 115 39.01 2.04 5.96
CA ALA A 115 40.29 2.42 5.36
C ALA A 115 41.05 1.22 4.83
N ASP A 116 40.84 0.04 5.41
CA ASP A 116 41.62 -1.17 5.17
C ASP A 116 40.83 -2.24 4.38
N HIS A 117 39.51 -2.04 4.18
CA HIS A 117 38.66 -3.04 3.56
C HIS A 117 37.74 -2.47 2.49
N ALA A 118 37.61 -3.25 1.39
CA ALA A 118 36.60 -3.06 0.36
C ALA A 118 35.83 -4.37 0.15
N ALA A 119 34.55 -4.28 -0.25
CA ALA A 119 33.73 -5.46 -0.51
C ALA A 119 33.15 -5.44 -1.92
N ILE A 120 33.08 -6.64 -2.52
CA ILE A 120 32.53 -6.89 -3.86
C ILE A 120 31.40 -7.89 -3.71
N SER A 121 30.21 -7.54 -4.22
CA SER A 121 29.07 -8.45 -4.29
C SER A 121 28.66 -8.64 -5.75
N LEU A 122 28.32 -9.87 -6.11
CA LEU A 122 27.88 -10.25 -7.45
C LEU A 122 26.44 -10.74 -7.43
N ASP A 123 25.75 -10.53 -8.53
CA ASP A 123 24.41 -11.06 -8.79
C ASP A 123 24.36 -11.85 -10.11
N GLU A 124 23.18 -12.27 -10.51
CA GLU A 124 22.96 -13.03 -11.75
C GLU A 124 23.30 -12.24 -13.01
N THR A 125 23.29 -10.91 -12.96
CA THR A 125 23.53 -10.05 -14.13
C THR A 125 25.02 -9.92 -14.47
N ALA A 126 25.92 -10.16 -13.49
CA ALA A 126 27.36 -10.14 -13.70
C ALA A 126 27.77 -11.20 -14.74
N THR A 127 28.57 -10.81 -15.74
CA THR A 127 29.09 -11.70 -16.78
C THR A 127 30.52 -12.16 -16.48
N CYS A 128 30.98 -13.17 -17.18
CA CYS A 128 32.40 -13.58 -17.08
C CYS A 128 33.38 -12.50 -17.57
N ALA A 129 32.95 -11.67 -18.51
CA ALA A 129 33.72 -10.52 -18.96
C ALA A 129 33.85 -9.46 -17.86
N ASP A 130 32.79 -9.21 -17.09
CA ASP A 130 32.82 -8.29 -15.95
C ASP A 130 33.77 -8.79 -14.86
N ILE A 131 33.75 -10.10 -14.58
CA ILE A 131 34.68 -10.72 -13.59
C ILE A 131 36.16 -10.55 -14.02
N ALA A 132 36.45 -10.80 -15.30
CA ALA A 132 37.80 -10.64 -15.83
C ALA A 132 38.26 -9.18 -15.83
N ALA A 133 37.38 -8.25 -16.25
CA ALA A 133 37.68 -6.82 -16.28
C ALA A 133 37.90 -6.25 -14.88
N LEU A 134 37.00 -6.58 -13.92
CA LEU A 134 37.13 -6.13 -12.54
C LEU A 134 38.40 -6.71 -11.87
N ALA A 135 38.66 -8.00 -12.05
CA ALA A 135 39.88 -8.62 -11.52
C ALA A 135 41.16 -7.97 -12.06
N SER A 136 41.22 -7.71 -13.38
CA SER A 136 42.37 -7.05 -14.02
C SER A 136 42.56 -5.61 -13.53
N ALA A 137 41.48 -4.86 -13.37
CA ALA A 137 41.54 -3.48 -12.86
C ALA A 137 42.08 -3.43 -11.43
N LEU A 138 41.59 -4.29 -10.54
CA LEU A 138 42.05 -4.34 -9.15
C LEU A 138 43.48 -4.85 -9.01
N ALA A 139 43.88 -5.87 -9.81
CA ALA A 139 45.22 -6.40 -9.83
C ALA A 139 46.23 -5.45 -10.47
N GLY A 140 45.81 -4.53 -11.34
CA GLY A 140 46.70 -3.66 -12.13
C GLY A 140 47.47 -4.41 -13.24
N ALA A 141 47.01 -5.60 -13.62
CA ALA A 141 47.60 -6.43 -14.67
C ALA A 141 46.50 -7.31 -15.27
N GLU A 142 46.67 -7.74 -16.52
CA GLU A 142 45.72 -8.65 -17.17
C GLU A 142 45.65 -9.98 -16.40
N THR A 143 44.44 -10.33 -15.95
CA THR A 143 44.16 -11.57 -15.23
C THR A 143 43.17 -12.41 -16.04
N SER A 144 43.46 -13.70 -16.20
CA SER A 144 42.48 -14.61 -16.79
C SER A 144 41.53 -15.13 -15.69
N ALA A 145 40.37 -14.52 -15.56
CA ALA A 145 39.31 -15.10 -14.76
C ALA A 145 38.48 -16.04 -15.65
N ALA A 146 38.89 -17.31 -15.74
CA ALA A 146 38.04 -18.30 -16.37
C ALA A 146 36.87 -18.62 -15.46
N CYS A 147 35.61 -18.43 -15.95
CA CYS A 147 34.41 -18.86 -15.23
C CYS A 147 34.23 -20.40 -15.20
N ASP A 148 35.29 -21.12 -15.45
CA ASP A 148 35.39 -22.59 -15.44
C ASP A 148 35.91 -23.07 -14.07
N CYS A 149 35.12 -22.80 -13.03
CA CYS A 149 35.44 -23.39 -11.74
C CYS A 149 34.71 -24.71 -11.60
N ASP A 150 35.51 -25.77 -11.40
CA ASP A 150 35.00 -27.10 -11.05
C ASP A 150 33.96 -27.05 -9.92
N ALA A 151 33.06 -28.04 -9.96
CA ALA A 151 31.88 -28.18 -9.13
C ALA A 151 31.99 -27.60 -7.72
N LEU A 152 30.87 -27.01 -7.30
CA LEU A 152 30.63 -26.52 -5.95
C LEU A 152 31.03 -27.56 -4.88
N ALA A 153 32.18 -27.37 -4.23
CA ALA A 153 32.48 -28.06 -2.99
C ALA A 153 32.09 -27.16 -1.82
N TRP A 154 30.80 -27.09 -1.56
CA TRP A 154 30.29 -26.49 -0.35
C TRP A 154 30.42 -27.45 0.83
N ASP A 155 30.71 -26.93 2.00
CA ASP A 155 30.58 -27.72 3.22
C ASP A 155 29.09 -28.16 3.32
N PRO A 156 28.79 -29.45 3.49
CA PRO A 156 27.42 -29.95 3.61
C PRO A 156 26.59 -29.22 4.66
N VAL A 157 27.23 -28.68 5.69
CA VAL A 157 26.53 -27.88 6.74
C VAL A 157 25.92 -26.59 6.19
N HIS A 158 26.44 -26.02 5.11
CA HIS A 158 25.93 -24.82 4.44
C HIS A 158 25.05 -25.12 3.24
N THR A 159 24.91 -26.41 2.88
CA THR A 159 24.14 -26.83 1.71
C THR A 159 22.74 -27.29 2.14
N ARG A 160 21.73 -26.68 1.58
CA ARG A 160 20.34 -27.09 1.82
C ARG A 160 20.12 -28.52 1.35
N GLN A 161 19.65 -29.39 2.25
CA GLN A 161 19.33 -30.80 1.97
C GLN A 161 17.82 -31.03 1.79
N THR A 162 17.00 -30.08 2.20
CA THR A 162 15.54 -30.20 2.13
C THR A 162 14.98 -29.65 0.82
N PRO A 163 13.93 -30.25 0.24
CA PRO A 163 13.26 -29.70 -0.92
C PRO A 163 12.64 -28.33 -0.61
N PHE A 164 12.43 -27.50 -1.63
CA PHE A 164 11.76 -26.20 -1.54
C PHE A 164 11.02 -25.91 -2.83
N CYS A 165 10.05 -24.99 -2.82
CA CYS A 165 9.19 -24.66 -3.96
C CYS A 165 8.59 -25.92 -4.60
N THR A 166 8.09 -26.84 -3.77
CA THR A 166 7.55 -28.13 -4.21
C THR A 166 6.12 -28.03 -4.76
N GLU A 167 5.42 -26.94 -4.49
CA GLU A 167 4.08 -26.73 -4.95
C GLU A 167 4.02 -26.62 -6.48
N LYS A 168 2.89 -27.07 -7.04
CA LYS A 168 2.69 -27.15 -8.49
C LYS A 168 2.94 -25.82 -9.20
N ALA A 169 2.61 -24.69 -8.59
CA ALA A 169 2.80 -23.37 -9.17
C ALA A 169 4.26 -23.08 -9.52
N PHE A 170 5.20 -23.48 -8.66
CA PHE A 170 6.64 -23.27 -8.87
C PHE A 170 7.24 -24.25 -9.91
N ASN A 171 6.47 -25.21 -10.40
CA ASN A 171 6.93 -26.25 -11.30
C ASN A 171 6.12 -26.32 -12.60
N SER A 172 5.46 -25.21 -12.99
CA SER A 172 4.52 -25.24 -14.12
C SER A 172 4.61 -24.10 -15.12
N TYR A 173 5.28 -22.97 -14.80
CA TYR A 173 5.20 -21.74 -15.61
C TYR A 173 6.57 -21.16 -15.91
N HIS A 174 7.39 -21.90 -16.67
CA HIS A 174 8.81 -21.60 -16.91
C HIS A 174 9.08 -20.95 -18.28
N SER A 175 8.02 -20.61 -19.06
CA SER A 175 8.14 -19.89 -20.31
C SER A 175 7.33 -18.59 -20.25
N GLU A 176 7.72 -17.61 -21.07
CA GLU A 176 7.01 -16.32 -21.18
C GLU A 176 5.50 -16.52 -21.44
N THR A 177 5.16 -17.37 -22.41
CA THR A 177 3.75 -17.63 -22.77
C THR A 177 2.96 -18.27 -21.62
N GLU A 178 3.55 -19.22 -20.90
CA GLU A 178 2.90 -19.85 -19.75
C GLU A 178 2.71 -18.88 -18.61
N MET A 179 3.72 -18.04 -18.32
CA MET A 179 3.65 -17.01 -17.29
C MET A 179 2.59 -15.96 -17.61
N MET A 180 2.52 -15.45 -18.85
CA MET A 180 1.48 -14.51 -19.29
C MET A 180 0.07 -15.08 -19.08
N ARG A 181 -0.14 -16.35 -19.46
CA ARG A 181 -1.43 -17.02 -19.26
C ARG A 181 -1.74 -17.28 -17.79
N TYR A 182 -0.73 -17.54 -16.98
CA TYR A 182 -0.88 -17.71 -15.54
C TYR A 182 -1.28 -16.38 -14.87
N ILE A 183 -0.60 -15.29 -15.21
CA ILE A 183 -0.93 -13.94 -14.72
C ILE A 183 -2.38 -13.59 -15.12
N ARG A 184 -2.77 -13.78 -16.38
CA ARG A 184 -4.14 -13.49 -16.83
C ARG A 184 -5.18 -14.34 -16.10
N ARG A 185 -4.88 -15.61 -15.83
CA ARG A 185 -5.78 -16.47 -15.06
C ARG A 185 -5.96 -16.02 -13.61
N LEU A 186 -4.91 -15.47 -12.98
CA LEU A 186 -5.01 -14.91 -11.64
C LEU A 186 -5.76 -13.59 -11.65
N GLU A 187 -5.44 -12.70 -12.58
CA GLU A 187 -6.10 -11.41 -12.76
C GLU A 187 -7.61 -11.56 -12.95
N SER A 188 -8.03 -12.49 -13.81
CA SER A 188 -9.44 -12.72 -14.14
C SER A 188 -10.28 -13.32 -13.00
N ARG A 189 -9.69 -13.60 -11.83
CA ARG A 189 -10.43 -14.13 -10.68
C ARG A 189 -11.14 -13.07 -9.85
N ASP A 190 -10.80 -11.83 -10.05
CA ASP A 190 -11.45 -10.70 -9.40
C ASP A 190 -11.61 -9.54 -10.39
N LEU A 191 -12.44 -8.56 -10.02
CA LEU A 191 -12.66 -7.36 -10.81
C LEU A 191 -11.38 -6.50 -10.84
N ALA A 192 -11.12 -5.93 -12.03
CA ALA A 192 -10.05 -4.97 -12.23
C ALA A 192 -10.62 -3.61 -12.66
N LEU A 193 -9.86 -2.54 -12.44
CA LEU A 193 -10.28 -1.16 -12.78
C LEU A 193 -10.54 -0.94 -14.27
N ASN A 194 -9.96 -1.77 -15.15
CA ASN A 194 -10.25 -1.73 -16.59
C ASN A 194 -11.52 -2.51 -16.97
N GLU A 195 -12.23 -3.10 -16.01
CA GLU A 195 -13.49 -3.82 -16.21
C GLU A 195 -14.67 -3.08 -15.58
N ALA A 196 -14.47 -2.51 -14.39
CA ALA A 196 -15.52 -1.81 -13.64
C ALA A 196 -14.95 -0.82 -12.62
N MET A 197 -15.78 0.10 -12.18
CA MET A 197 -15.52 0.95 -11.02
C MET A 197 -15.35 0.09 -9.75
N ILE A 198 -14.36 0.45 -8.95
CA ILE A 198 -14.16 -0.08 -7.60
C ILE A 198 -14.44 1.04 -6.60
N PRO A 199 -15.67 1.15 -6.07
CA PRO A 199 -16.14 2.32 -5.33
C PRO A 199 -15.74 2.31 -3.84
N LEU A 200 -14.49 1.94 -3.54
CA LEU A 200 -13.99 1.85 -2.17
C LEU A 200 -13.75 3.22 -1.56
N GLY A 201 -14.66 3.68 -0.70
CA GLY A 201 -14.48 4.89 0.09
C GLY A 201 -13.30 4.78 1.04
N SER A 202 -12.62 5.91 1.27
CA SER A 202 -11.37 6.01 2.04
C SER A 202 -10.16 5.26 1.43
N CYS A 203 -10.36 4.57 0.31
CA CYS A 203 -9.32 3.85 -0.43
C CYS A 203 -9.49 4.12 -1.92
N THR A 204 -9.09 5.30 -2.37
CA THR A 204 -9.25 5.75 -3.76
C THR A 204 -8.74 4.73 -4.76
N MET A 205 -9.63 4.20 -5.57
CA MET A 205 -9.31 3.25 -6.65
C MET A 205 -9.45 3.96 -7.99
N LYS A 206 -8.38 4.63 -8.39
CA LYS A 206 -8.31 5.42 -9.62
C LYS A 206 -7.69 4.60 -10.75
N LEU A 207 -8.33 4.58 -11.92
CA LEU A 207 -7.71 4.01 -13.11
C LEU A 207 -6.60 4.92 -13.63
N ASN A 208 -5.44 4.33 -13.91
CA ASN A 208 -4.25 5.03 -14.39
C ASN A 208 -4.16 4.98 -15.91
N ALA A 209 -3.61 6.04 -16.52
CA ALA A 209 -3.23 6.00 -17.92
C ALA A 209 -2.00 5.12 -18.15
N ALA A 210 -1.98 4.34 -19.24
CA ALA A 210 -0.83 3.52 -19.59
C ALA A 210 0.46 4.35 -19.77
N SER A 211 0.34 5.58 -20.28
CA SER A 211 1.46 6.51 -20.44
C SER A 211 2.12 6.92 -19.13
N GLU A 212 1.39 6.95 -18.04
CA GLU A 212 1.94 7.23 -16.70
C GLU A 212 2.85 6.10 -16.20
N MET A 213 2.58 4.87 -16.65
CA MET A 213 3.33 3.68 -16.26
C MET A 213 4.63 3.49 -17.08
N ILE A 214 4.72 4.04 -18.28
CA ILE A 214 5.86 3.84 -19.19
C ILE A 214 7.22 4.14 -18.52
N PRO A 215 7.41 5.22 -17.75
CA PRO A 215 8.71 5.55 -17.18
C PRO A 215 9.31 4.48 -16.27
N ILE A 216 8.52 3.62 -15.66
CA ILE A 216 9.07 2.54 -14.81
C ILE A 216 9.78 1.46 -15.63
N THR A 217 9.60 1.43 -16.95
CA THR A 217 10.27 0.49 -17.86
C THR A 217 11.61 1.02 -18.37
N TRP A 218 11.92 2.29 -18.14
CA TRP A 218 13.17 2.90 -18.57
C TRP A 218 14.34 2.40 -17.70
N PRO A 219 15.45 1.94 -18.31
CA PRO A 219 16.62 1.51 -17.55
C PRO A 219 17.12 2.56 -16.57
N GLU A 220 17.05 3.85 -16.96
CA GLU A 220 17.44 4.99 -16.13
C GLU A 220 16.62 5.13 -14.84
N ALA A 221 15.41 4.57 -14.81
CA ALA A 221 14.53 4.59 -13.64
C ALA A 221 14.59 3.29 -12.83
N ASN A 222 14.73 2.12 -13.48
CA ASN A 222 14.57 0.83 -12.83
C ASN A 222 15.85 0.03 -12.62
N SER A 223 16.97 0.41 -13.28
CA SER A 223 18.23 -0.36 -13.19
C SER A 223 19.27 0.29 -12.27
N LEU A 224 18.91 1.37 -11.56
CA LEU A 224 19.82 2.03 -10.63
C LEU A 224 19.76 1.39 -9.23
N HIS A 225 20.94 1.09 -8.66
CA HIS A 225 21.02 0.64 -7.29
C HIS A 225 20.65 1.78 -6.32
N PRO A 226 19.91 1.52 -5.20
CA PRO A 226 19.53 2.56 -4.23
C PRO A 226 20.70 3.35 -3.62
N PHE A 227 21.88 2.76 -3.56
CA PHE A 227 23.10 3.39 -3.03
C PHE A 227 24.09 3.80 -4.12
N VAL A 228 23.65 3.92 -5.37
CA VAL A 228 24.48 4.43 -6.46
C VAL A 228 25.02 5.83 -6.11
N PRO A 229 26.31 6.13 -6.43
CA PRO A 229 26.88 7.44 -6.20
C PRO A 229 26.07 8.59 -6.84
N ALA A 230 26.12 9.75 -6.21
CA ALA A 230 25.27 10.88 -6.60
C ALA A 230 25.55 11.38 -8.04
N ASP A 231 26.81 11.40 -8.41
CA ASP A 231 27.30 11.78 -9.74
C ASP A 231 26.94 10.78 -10.87
N GLN A 232 26.53 9.56 -10.49
CA GLN A 232 26.04 8.54 -11.42
C GLN A 232 24.51 8.47 -11.51
N SER A 233 23.81 9.32 -10.79
CA SER A 233 22.34 9.28 -10.63
C SER A 233 21.68 10.67 -10.73
N GLU A 234 22.30 11.62 -11.41
CA GLU A 234 21.83 13.01 -11.50
C GLU A 234 20.40 13.10 -12.04
N GLY A 235 20.08 12.39 -13.13
CA GLY A 235 18.75 12.45 -13.76
C GLY A 235 17.63 11.96 -12.86
N ILE A 236 17.80 10.81 -12.19
CA ILE A 236 16.78 10.31 -11.25
C ILE A 236 16.65 11.23 -10.02
N ARG A 237 17.76 11.79 -9.53
CA ARG A 237 17.76 12.74 -8.41
C ARG A 237 17.04 14.05 -8.78
N GLU A 238 17.25 14.57 -9.99
CA GLU A 238 16.52 15.73 -10.50
C GLU A 238 15.02 15.43 -10.60
N MET A 239 14.62 14.29 -11.16
CA MET A 239 13.22 13.87 -11.22
C MET A 239 12.58 13.79 -9.82
N LEU A 240 13.26 13.21 -8.83
CA LEU A 240 12.77 13.12 -7.46
C LEU A 240 12.69 14.48 -6.77
N SER A 241 13.65 15.37 -7.03
CA SER A 241 13.63 16.75 -6.53
C SER A 241 12.43 17.50 -7.11
N VAL A 242 12.23 17.44 -8.42
CA VAL A 242 11.09 18.08 -9.10
C VAL A 242 9.76 17.53 -8.57
N LEU A 243 9.66 16.22 -8.33
CA LEU A 243 8.47 15.64 -7.72
C LEU A 243 8.23 16.18 -6.30
N SER A 244 9.27 16.21 -5.46
CA SER A 244 9.18 16.76 -4.09
C SER A 244 8.75 18.22 -4.10
N ASP A 245 9.32 19.05 -4.97
CA ASP A 245 8.99 20.48 -5.11
C ASP A 245 7.54 20.69 -5.58
N ARG A 246 7.07 19.87 -6.52
CA ARG A 246 5.68 19.93 -6.99
C ARG A 246 4.70 19.54 -5.87
N LEU A 247 5.00 18.48 -5.13
CA LEU A 247 4.18 18.06 -3.99
C LEU A 247 4.19 19.12 -2.87
N ALA A 248 5.33 19.74 -2.60
CA ALA A 248 5.42 20.85 -1.65
C ALA A 248 4.53 22.04 -2.06
N LYS A 249 4.55 22.43 -3.34
CA LYS A 249 3.68 23.48 -3.89
C LYS A 249 2.20 23.12 -3.81
N ILE A 250 1.83 21.90 -4.16
CA ILE A 250 0.44 21.41 -4.10
C ILE A 250 -0.09 21.43 -2.67
N THR A 251 0.73 21.07 -1.70
CA THR A 251 0.34 20.94 -0.29
C THR A 251 0.56 22.20 0.54
N GLY A 252 1.29 23.19 -0.02
CA GLY A 252 1.62 24.45 0.67
C GLY A 252 2.67 24.29 1.77
N PHE A 253 3.47 23.24 1.73
CA PHE A 253 4.56 23.00 2.68
C PHE A 253 5.91 23.51 2.19
N ALA A 254 6.83 23.66 3.13
CA ALA A 254 8.19 24.11 2.86
C ALA A 254 9.06 23.02 2.22
N ALA A 255 8.87 21.77 2.62
CA ALA A 255 9.60 20.63 2.05
C ALA A 255 8.78 19.34 2.12
N VAL A 256 9.14 18.38 1.24
CA VAL A 256 8.55 17.04 1.18
C VAL A 256 9.65 15.99 1.16
N SER A 257 9.52 14.96 2.01
CA SER A 257 10.36 13.75 1.96
C SER A 257 9.62 12.61 1.27
N LEU A 258 10.26 12.01 0.27
CA LEU A 258 9.75 10.83 -0.45
C LEU A 258 10.15 9.51 0.20
N GLN A 259 10.84 9.53 1.33
CA GLN A 259 11.42 8.32 1.93
C GLN A 259 10.40 7.30 2.43
N PRO A 260 9.26 7.66 3.06
CA PRO A 260 8.34 6.67 3.62
C PRO A 260 7.75 5.75 2.53
N ASN A 261 7.73 4.44 2.81
CA ASN A 261 7.32 3.40 1.84
C ASN A 261 5.80 3.15 1.77
N ALA A 262 5.02 3.74 2.64
CA ALA A 262 3.56 3.56 2.68
C ALA A 262 2.92 4.69 3.49
N GLY A 263 1.57 4.80 3.45
CA GLY A 263 0.84 5.79 4.25
C GLY A 263 1.14 5.71 5.74
N ALA A 264 1.07 4.51 6.33
CA ALA A 264 1.38 4.30 7.74
C ALA A 264 2.85 4.62 8.08
N ALA A 265 3.80 4.36 7.16
CA ALA A 265 5.19 4.78 7.32
C ALA A 265 5.31 6.31 7.25
N GLY A 266 4.52 6.98 6.42
CA GLY A 266 4.39 8.44 6.37
C GLY A 266 3.81 9.01 7.65
N GLU A 267 2.74 8.40 8.19
CA GLU A 267 2.20 8.80 9.50
C GLU A 267 3.27 8.75 10.59
N TYR A 268 3.98 7.63 10.69
CA TYR A 268 5.03 7.45 11.67
C TYR A 268 6.18 8.44 11.47
N ALA A 269 6.65 8.64 10.24
CA ALA A 269 7.71 9.60 9.91
C ALA A 269 7.33 11.04 10.30
N GLY A 270 6.11 11.46 10.02
CA GLY A 270 5.61 12.80 10.38
C GLY A 270 5.52 12.99 11.89
N LEU A 271 5.02 12.00 12.63
CA LEU A 271 4.99 12.04 14.09
C LEU A 271 6.40 12.06 14.69
N LEU A 272 7.35 11.32 14.10
CA LEU A 272 8.76 11.38 14.52
C LEU A 272 9.38 12.76 14.27
N ALA A 273 9.03 13.43 13.16
CA ALA A 273 9.48 14.79 12.89
C ALA A 273 8.99 15.76 13.99
N ILE A 274 7.71 15.69 14.37
CA ILE A 274 7.15 16.46 15.50
C ILE A 274 7.89 16.13 16.80
N ARG A 275 8.09 14.85 17.12
CA ARG A 275 8.76 14.43 18.35
C ARG A 275 10.21 14.90 18.42
N ARG A 276 10.94 14.86 17.31
CA ARG A 276 12.33 15.37 17.23
C ARG A 276 12.38 16.88 17.40
N TYR A 277 11.49 17.61 16.73
CA TYR A 277 11.34 19.05 16.92
C TYR A 277 11.10 19.41 18.40
N GLN A 278 10.11 18.80 19.05
CA GLN A 278 9.79 19.04 20.46
C GLN A 278 10.96 18.69 21.38
N LYS A 279 11.67 17.59 21.13
CA LYS A 279 12.87 17.23 21.88
C LYS A 279 13.96 18.29 21.72
N HIS A 280 14.18 18.78 20.49
CA HIS A 280 15.14 19.83 20.21
C HIS A 280 14.78 21.15 20.89
N ALA A 281 13.50 21.50 20.94
CA ALA A 281 12.99 22.68 21.63
C ALA A 281 12.96 22.56 23.17
N GLY A 282 13.41 21.44 23.74
CA GLY A 282 13.35 21.19 25.18
C GLY A 282 11.96 20.75 25.68
N GLU A 283 11.03 20.48 24.78
CA GLU A 283 9.64 20.11 25.07
C GLU A 283 9.36 18.59 24.87
N GLY A 284 10.39 17.75 25.00
CA GLY A 284 10.27 16.30 24.82
C GLY A 284 9.28 15.60 25.77
N HIS A 285 8.80 16.28 26.80
CA HIS A 285 7.76 15.82 27.73
C HIS A 285 6.35 15.81 27.10
N ARG A 286 6.10 16.57 26.03
CA ARG A 286 4.81 16.61 25.32
C ARG A 286 4.53 15.26 24.67
N ASN A 287 3.57 14.52 25.17
CA ASN A 287 3.30 13.13 24.76
C ASN A 287 1.82 12.81 24.52
N VAL A 288 0.96 13.83 24.46
CA VAL A 288 -0.46 13.66 24.19
C VAL A 288 -0.76 13.96 22.73
N CYS A 289 -1.49 13.05 22.08
CA CYS A 289 -2.04 13.22 20.73
C CYS A 289 -3.58 13.23 20.80
N LEU A 290 -4.20 14.33 20.38
CA LEU A 290 -5.65 14.40 20.23
C LEU A 290 -6.05 13.72 18.92
N ILE A 291 -7.10 12.90 18.94
CA ILE A 291 -7.58 12.20 17.74
C ILE A 291 -9.12 12.23 17.70
N PRO A 292 -9.74 12.85 16.66
CA PRO A 292 -11.19 12.81 16.50
C PRO A 292 -11.70 11.37 16.37
N THR A 293 -12.90 11.10 16.91
CA THR A 293 -13.53 9.78 16.83
C THR A 293 -13.85 9.35 15.40
N SER A 294 -13.86 10.28 14.45
CA SER A 294 -13.94 10.04 13.01
C SER A 294 -12.63 9.61 12.36
N ALA A 295 -11.50 9.62 13.07
CA ALA A 295 -10.20 9.35 12.47
C ALA A 295 -10.07 7.90 11.98
N HIS A 296 -9.25 7.70 10.95
CA HIS A 296 -8.89 6.39 10.48
C HIS A 296 -8.18 5.59 11.58
N GLY A 297 -8.38 4.26 11.60
CA GLY A 297 -7.79 3.38 12.63
C GLY A 297 -6.27 3.37 12.69
N THR A 298 -5.58 3.79 11.63
CA THR A 298 -4.12 3.88 11.57
C THR A 298 -3.58 5.02 12.46
N ASN A 299 -4.33 6.13 12.59
CA ASN A 299 -3.87 7.30 13.34
C ASN A 299 -3.56 6.99 14.82
N PRO A 300 -4.46 6.35 15.61
CA PRO A 300 -4.13 5.98 16.98
C PRO A 300 -2.98 4.97 17.07
N ALA A 301 -2.85 4.07 16.10
CA ALA A 301 -1.76 3.09 16.10
C ALA A 301 -0.40 3.75 15.84
N SER A 302 -0.30 4.62 14.85
CA SER A 302 0.92 5.37 14.54
C SER A 302 1.32 6.28 15.71
N SER A 303 0.33 6.89 16.39
CA SER A 303 0.56 7.68 17.60
C SER A 303 1.15 6.85 18.73
N ALA A 304 0.60 5.66 18.98
CA ALA A 304 1.13 4.74 20.00
C ALA A 304 2.56 4.29 19.67
N MET A 305 2.85 3.99 18.40
CA MET A 305 4.21 3.65 17.94
C MET A 305 5.20 4.80 18.15
N ALA A 306 4.76 6.04 17.97
CA ALA A 306 5.58 7.23 18.24
C ALA A 306 5.73 7.57 19.74
N GLY A 307 5.19 6.73 20.63
CA GLY A 307 5.24 6.93 22.09
C GLY A 307 4.28 8.00 22.59
N LEU A 308 3.20 8.28 21.86
CA LEU A 308 2.18 9.25 22.22
C LEU A 308 0.98 8.57 22.90
N LYS A 309 0.38 9.28 23.85
CA LYS A 309 -0.88 8.90 24.49
C LYS A 309 -2.05 9.48 23.70
N VAL A 310 -2.90 8.63 23.20
CA VAL A 310 -4.09 9.03 22.44
C VAL A 310 -5.18 9.53 23.40
N VAL A 311 -5.73 10.71 23.09
CA VAL A 311 -6.90 11.30 23.75
C VAL A 311 -7.96 11.55 22.69
N PRO A 312 -9.15 10.90 22.78
CA PRO A 312 -10.19 11.07 21.77
C PRO A 312 -10.87 12.43 21.89
N VAL A 313 -11.21 13.01 20.74
CA VAL A 313 -12.08 14.20 20.61
C VAL A 313 -13.39 13.77 19.96
N LYS A 314 -14.51 14.21 20.50
CA LYS A 314 -15.83 13.85 20.02
C LYS A 314 -16.14 14.48 18.66
N CYS A 315 -17.06 13.85 17.92
CA CYS A 315 -17.72 14.45 16.77
C CYS A 315 -19.19 14.76 17.12
N ASP A 316 -19.75 15.77 16.46
CA ASP A 316 -21.15 16.14 16.57
C ASP A 316 -22.07 15.18 15.76
N GLU A 317 -23.38 15.36 15.84
CA GLU A 317 -24.38 14.55 15.14
C GLU A 317 -24.30 14.69 13.61
N ARG A 318 -23.64 15.73 13.11
CA ARG A 318 -23.42 15.98 11.67
C ARG A 318 -22.12 15.41 11.16
N GLY A 319 -21.34 14.78 12.05
CA GLY A 319 -20.05 14.17 11.71
C GLY A 319 -18.88 15.16 11.71
N ASN A 320 -19.05 16.40 12.17
CA ASN A 320 -17.97 17.35 12.35
C ASN A 320 -17.32 17.19 13.72
N ILE A 321 -16.11 17.70 13.88
CA ILE A 321 -15.40 17.71 15.17
C ILE A 321 -16.15 18.65 16.14
N ASP A 322 -16.42 18.17 17.35
CA ASP A 322 -16.99 19.00 18.42
C ASP A 322 -15.92 19.98 18.93
N MET A 323 -16.06 21.24 18.52
CA MET A 323 -15.12 22.30 18.84
C MET A 323 -15.07 22.63 20.34
N ALA A 324 -16.14 22.41 21.08
CA ALA A 324 -16.17 22.63 22.52
C ALA A 324 -15.38 21.53 23.24
N ASP A 325 -15.56 20.28 22.84
CA ASP A 325 -14.77 19.16 23.37
C ASP A 325 -13.30 19.32 22.97
N LEU A 326 -12.98 19.65 21.71
CA LEU A 326 -11.62 19.91 21.25
C LEU A 326 -10.93 20.95 22.14
N LYS A 327 -11.56 22.10 22.37
CA LYS A 327 -11.00 23.18 23.19
C LYS A 327 -10.76 22.71 24.62
N SER A 328 -11.74 22.01 25.19
CA SER A 328 -11.62 21.44 26.55
C SER A 328 -10.45 20.47 26.68
N GLN A 329 -10.28 19.55 25.69
CA GLN A 329 -9.18 18.58 25.69
C GLN A 329 -7.82 19.26 25.47
N ALA A 330 -7.74 20.24 24.57
CA ALA A 330 -6.50 20.98 24.32
C ALA A 330 -6.04 21.76 25.56
N GLU A 331 -6.97 22.46 26.23
CA GLU A 331 -6.70 23.19 27.49
C GLU A 331 -6.31 22.25 28.64
N ALA A 332 -7.00 21.12 28.79
CA ALA A 332 -6.72 20.14 29.83
C ALA A 332 -5.32 19.50 29.69
N HIS A 333 -4.83 19.39 28.45
CA HIS A 333 -3.55 18.76 28.13
C HIS A 333 -2.47 19.76 27.68
N LYS A 334 -2.68 21.07 27.78
CA LYS A 334 -1.79 22.11 27.21
C LYS A 334 -0.30 21.92 27.53
N ASP A 335 0.03 21.43 28.72
CA ASP A 335 1.42 21.25 29.16
C ASP A 335 2.06 20.01 28.49
N ASN A 336 1.25 19.03 28.06
CA ASN A 336 1.70 17.77 27.48
C ASN A 336 1.21 17.56 26.03
N LEU A 337 0.48 18.51 25.46
CA LEU A 337 -0.05 18.38 24.09
C LEU A 337 1.08 18.36 23.07
N SER A 338 1.28 17.22 22.44
CA SER A 338 2.24 17.05 21.35
C SER A 338 1.63 17.46 20.01
N CYS A 339 0.49 16.87 19.66
CA CYS A 339 -0.18 17.15 18.40
C CYS A 339 -1.66 16.74 18.43
N ILE A 340 -2.36 17.16 17.38
CA ILE A 340 -3.61 16.53 16.93
C ILE A 340 -3.34 15.76 15.64
N MET A 341 -4.01 14.62 15.42
CA MET A 341 -4.11 14.00 14.09
C MET A 341 -5.53 14.16 13.56
N VAL A 342 -5.70 14.89 12.48
CA VAL A 342 -6.99 15.19 11.85
C VAL A 342 -6.99 14.80 10.38
N THR A 343 -8.07 14.18 9.91
CA THR A 343 -8.28 13.90 8.48
C THR A 343 -9.12 15.02 7.87
N TYR A 344 -8.70 15.56 6.73
CA TYR A 344 -9.43 16.63 6.03
C TYR A 344 -9.42 16.41 4.50
N PRO A 345 -10.61 16.43 3.83
CA PRO A 345 -11.94 16.31 4.44
C PRO A 345 -12.05 15.10 5.36
N SER A 346 -12.99 15.13 6.31
CA SER A 346 -13.12 14.05 7.29
C SER A 346 -13.54 12.73 6.65
N THR A 347 -13.27 11.60 7.30
CA THR A 347 -13.74 10.27 6.86
C THR A 347 -15.27 10.15 6.82
N HIS A 348 -16.00 11.13 7.35
CA HIS A 348 -17.45 11.27 7.18
C HIS A 348 -17.86 11.83 5.81
N GLY A 349 -16.90 12.15 4.93
CA GLY A 349 -17.14 12.72 3.60
C GLY A 349 -17.54 14.19 3.64
N VAL A 350 -17.20 14.93 4.69
CA VAL A 350 -17.55 16.34 4.85
C VAL A 350 -16.34 17.23 5.08
N TYR A 351 -16.44 18.50 4.66
CA TYR A 351 -15.45 19.52 4.95
C TYR A 351 -15.70 20.12 6.32
N GLU A 352 -14.73 20.02 7.22
CA GLU A 352 -14.72 20.72 8.50
C GLU A 352 -14.61 22.22 8.27
N GLN A 353 -15.71 22.96 8.51
CA GLN A 353 -15.73 24.42 8.29
C GLN A 353 -14.83 25.17 9.27
N THR A 354 -14.61 24.59 10.45
CA THR A 354 -13.84 25.15 11.55
C THR A 354 -12.39 24.68 11.56
N ILE A 355 -11.90 24.09 10.46
CA ILE A 355 -10.55 23.50 10.42
C ILE A 355 -9.43 24.50 10.78
N LYS A 356 -9.55 25.78 10.39
CA LYS A 356 -8.57 26.81 10.75
C LYS A 356 -8.61 27.14 12.24
N GLU A 357 -9.82 27.30 12.80
CA GLU A 357 -10.02 27.50 14.24
C GLU A 357 -9.47 26.31 15.04
N LEU A 358 -9.64 25.09 14.56
CA LEU A 358 -9.04 23.88 15.14
C LEU A 358 -7.53 24.01 15.19
N CYS A 359 -6.88 24.38 14.09
CA CYS A 359 -5.43 24.58 14.04
C CYS A 359 -4.98 25.64 15.04
N ASP A 360 -5.67 26.78 15.09
CA ASP A 360 -5.37 27.88 16.01
C ASP A 360 -5.47 27.45 17.49
N ILE A 361 -6.50 26.68 17.84
CA ILE A 361 -6.67 26.14 19.21
C ILE A 361 -5.49 25.23 19.57
N VAL A 362 -5.08 24.33 18.69
CA VAL A 362 -4.00 23.38 18.96
C VAL A 362 -2.67 24.12 19.12
N HIS A 363 -2.37 25.05 18.20
CA HIS A 363 -1.15 25.87 18.27
C HIS A 363 -1.10 26.76 19.54
N ALA A 364 -2.23 27.37 19.91
CA ALA A 364 -2.32 28.19 21.14
C ALA A 364 -2.04 27.38 22.42
N ASN A 365 -2.20 26.06 22.37
CA ASN A 365 -1.88 25.13 23.47
C ASN A 365 -0.53 24.40 23.29
N GLY A 366 0.33 24.87 22.38
CA GLY A 366 1.68 24.37 22.16
C GLY A 366 1.77 23.05 21.37
N GLY A 367 0.66 22.57 20.83
CA GLY A 367 0.60 21.37 19.99
C GLY A 367 0.92 21.65 18.52
N GLN A 368 1.23 20.61 17.78
CA GLN A 368 1.38 20.63 16.32
C GLN A 368 0.15 20.04 15.64
N VAL A 369 -0.15 20.45 14.41
CA VAL A 369 -1.25 19.91 13.63
C VAL A 369 -0.72 18.92 12.59
N TYR A 370 -0.99 17.65 12.84
CA TYR A 370 -0.78 16.58 11.86
C TYR A 370 -2.06 16.37 11.06
N MET A 371 -2.02 16.64 9.76
CA MET A 371 -3.13 16.37 8.85
C MET A 371 -2.92 15.04 8.13
N ASP A 372 -3.87 14.14 8.30
CA ASP A 372 -3.96 12.95 7.46
C ASP A 372 -4.45 13.36 6.06
N GLY A 373 -3.52 13.43 5.13
CA GLY A 373 -3.75 13.74 3.72
C GLY A 373 -3.62 12.51 2.84
N ALA A 374 -3.84 11.32 3.39
CA ALA A 374 -3.85 10.07 2.63
C ALA A 374 -4.69 10.19 1.36
N ASN A 375 -5.82 10.91 1.43
CA ASN A 375 -6.63 11.27 0.29
C ASN A 375 -6.69 12.79 0.11
N MET A 376 -6.22 13.28 -1.03
CA MET A 376 -6.22 14.68 -1.43
C MET A 376 -7.22 14.99 -2.56
N ASN A 377 -8.09 14.02 -2.93
CA ASN A 377 -9.01 14.14 -4.07
C ASN A 377 -9.99 15.31 -3.98
N ALA A 378 -10.21 15.85 -2.80
CA ALA A 378 -11.09 17.00 -2.60
C ALA A 378 -10.32 18.28 -2.25
N GLN A 379 -8.99 18.31 -2.41
CA GLN A 379 -8.15 19.43 -1.99
C GLN A 379 -7.30 20.02 -3.12
N VAL A 380 -6.69 19.19 -3.95
CA VAL A 380 -5.69 19.62 -4.94
C VAL A 380 -6.25 20.72 -5.85
N GLY A 381 -5.55 21.86 -5.89
CA GLY A 381 -5.97 23.02 -6.69
C GLY A 381 -7.12 23.86 -6.10
N LEU A 382 -7.76 23.43 -5.00
CA LEU A 382 -8.84 24.15 -4.30
C LEU A 382 -8.40 24.66 -2.93
N THR A 383 -7.65 23.85 -2.18
CA THR A 383 -7.07 24.19 -0.89
C THR A 383 -5.78 23.42 -0.68
N CYS A 384 -5.05 23.69 0.40
CA CYS A 384 -3.82 22.97 0.71
C CYS A 384 -3.63 22.80 2.23
N PRO A 385 -3.08 21.67 2.69
CA PRO A 385 -2.85 21.42 4.11
C PRO A 385 -2.07 22.53 4.83
N GLY A 386 -0.93 22.97 4.28
CA GLY A 386 -0.14 24.08 4.84
C GLY A 386 -0.92 25.41 4.85
N CYS A 387 -1.81 25.65 3.87
CA CYS A 387 -2.60 26.87 3.80
C CYS A 387 -3.69 26.98 4.86
N ILE A 388 -4.14 25.85 5.41
CA ILE A 388 -5.17 25.81 6.47
C ILE A 388 -4.59 25.69 7.86
N GLY A 389 -3.24 25.56 7.99
CA GLY A 389 -2.56 25.58 9.28
C GLY A 389 -2.01 24.22 9.74
N ALA A 390 -1.92 23.22 8.85
CA ALA A 390 -1.25 21.97 9.18
C ALA A 390 0.29 22.16 9.21
N ASP A 391 0.94 21.52 10.18
CA ASP A 391 2.41 21.50 10.31
C ASP A 391 3.04 20.32 9.59
N VAL A 392 2.33 19.19 9.55
CA VAL A 392 2.74 17.95 8.87
C VAL A 392 1.55 17.35 8.14
N CYS A 393 1.81 16.77 6.96
CA CYS A 393 0.82 15.97 6.25
C CYS A 393 1.51 14.80 5.56
N HIS A 394 0.98 13.57 5.69
CA HIS A 394 1.39 12.50 4.79
C HIS A 394 0.46 12.41 3.59
N LEU A 395 1.00 11.89 2.50
CA LEU A 395 0.29 11.69 1.24
C LEU A 395 0.33 10.21 0.85
N ASN A 396 -0.75 9.71 0.25
CA ASN A 396 -0.71 8.42 -0.41
C ASN A 396 -0.70 8.64 -1.93
N LEU A 397 0.48 8.50 -2.56
CA LEU A 397 0.60 8.72 -4.00
C LEU A 397 -0.24 7.74 -4.83
N HIS A 398 -0.59 6.60 -4.26
CA HIS A 398 -1.47 5.59 -4.84
C HIS A 398 -2.97 5.90 -4.75
N LYS A 399 -3.33 7.06 -4.26
CA LYS A 399 -4.70 7.58 -4.24
C LYS A 399 -4.82 8.73 -5.23
N THR A 400 -4.68 9.96 -4.77
CA THR A 400 -4.88 11.17 -5.57
C THR A 400 -3.87 11.31 -6.72
N PHE A 401 -2.63 10.85 -6.55
CA PHE A 401 -1.55 11.09 -7.51
C PHE A 401 -1.28 9.92 -8.47
N ALA A 402 -2.31 9.12 -8.72
CA ALA A 402 -2.41 8.14 -9.79
C ALA A 402 -1.38 7.00 -9.79
N MET A 403 -0.61 6.79 -8.74
CA MET A 403 0.17 5.56 -8.63
C MET A 403 -0.78 4.37 -8.43
N PRO A 404 -0.66 3.27 -9.18
CA PRO A 404 -1.52 2.11 -8.99
C PRO A 404 -1.35 1.50 -7.61
N HIS A 405 -2.42 0.94 -7.04
CA HIS A 405 -2.35 0.17 -5.80
C HIS A 405 -1.50 -1.11 -5.92
N GLY A 406 -1.13 -1.51 -7.15
CA GLY A 406 -0.10 -2.47 -7.46
C GLY A 406 -0.29 -3.87 -6.88
N GLY A 407 -1.55 -4.31 -6.73
CA GLY A 407 -1.85 -5.61 -6.12
C GLY A 407 -1.71 -5.63 -4.60
N GLY A 408 -1.71 -4.46 -3.95
CA GLY A 408 -1.80 -4.36 -2.50
C GLY A 408 -0.67 -3.61 -1.81
N GLY A 409 -0.16 -2.56 -2.40
CA GLY A 409 0.73 -1.66 -1.70
C GLY A 409 1.88 -1.13 -2.54
N PRO A 410 1.73 0.08 -3.03
CA PRO A 410 2.82 0.85 -3.61
C PRO A 410 3.76 1.33 -2.51
N GLY A 411 5.02 1.51 -2.86
CA GLY A 411 6.05 1.79 -1.91
C GLY A 411 6.37 3.27 -1.68
N ILE A 412 5.40 4.20 -1.69
CA ILE A 412 5.66 5.62 -1.41
C ILE A 412 4.50 6.27 -0.66
N GLY A 413 4.81 6.86 0.50
CA GLY A 413 3.90 7.67 1.32
C GLY A 413 4.59 8.94 1.81
N PRO A 414 4.80 9.96 0.96
CA PRO A 414 5.56 11.15 1.31
C PRO A 414 4.99 11.90 2.49
N ILE A 415 5.87 12.64 3.18
CA ILE A 415 5.46 13.63 4.18
C ILE A 415 5.87 15.03 3.75
N GLY A 416 4.93 15.97 3.83
CA GLY A 416 5.17 17.40 3.72
C GLY A 416 5.20 18.04 5.09
N VAL A 417 6.08 19.03 5.29
CA VAL A 417 6.24 19.69 6.58
C VAL A 417 6.37 21.21 6.44
N ALA A 418 5.90 21.93 7.47
CA ALA A 418 6.11 23.35 7.63
C ALA A 418 7.60 23.67 7.89
N GLU A 419 8.00 24.94 7.66
CA GLU A 419 9.40 25.41 7.70
C GLU A 419 10.17 24.97 8.96
N HIS A 420 9.57 25.12 10.12
CA HIS A 420 10.22 24.77 11.41
C HIS A 420 10.47 23.28 11.60
N LEU A 421 9.83 22.42 10.81
CA LEU A 421 9.99 20.97 10.86
C LEU A 421 10.96 20.42 9.78
N VAL A 422 11.39 21.23 8.83
CA VAL A 422 12.31 20.82 7.76
C VAL A 422 13.59 20.15 8.28
N PRO A 423 14.28 20.67 9.33
CA PRO A 423 15.47 20.03 9.87
C PRO A 423 15.24 18.64 10.50
N PHE A 424 13.97 18.27 10.71
CA PHE A 424 13.57 17.02 11.36
C PHE A 424 12.99 16.00 10.40
N LEU A 425 13.04 16.24 9.10
CA LEU A 425 12.70 15.26 8.06
C LEU A 425 13.59 14.01 8.16
N PRO A 426 13.13 12.83 7.70
CA PRO A 426 13.93 11.62 7.69
C PRO A 426 15.26 11.80 6.97
N GLY A 427 16.36 11.50 7.68
CA GLY A 427 17.68 11.43 7.10
C GLY A 427 17.98 10.07 6.47
N HIS A 428 19.13 9.94 5.81
CA HIS A 428 19.66 8.70 5.29
C HIS A 428 21.18 8.81 5.10
N LEU A 429 21.90 7.70 5.20
CA LEU A 429 23.35 7.64 4.99
C LEU A 429 23.79 8.33 3.68
N THR A 430 23.08 8.08 2.57
CA THR A 430 23.38 8.66 1.26
C THR A 430 23.00 10.13 1.12
N LEU A 431 22.32 10.71 2.11
CA LEU A 431 21.96 12.14 2.19
C LEU A 431 22.89 12.93 3.12
N GLY A 432 23.86 12.27 3.74
CA GLY A 432 24.83 12.89 4.64
C GLY A 432 24.35 13.13 6.08
N HIS A 433 23.17 12.66 6.43
CA HIS A 433 22.65 12.63 7.80
C HIS A 433 21.73 11.42 8.00
N GLU A 434 21.84 10.73 9.13
CA GLU A 434 21.16 9.44 9.33
C GLU A 434 19.95 9.51 10.26
N GLU A 435 19.76 10.59 10.97
CA GLU A 435 18.72 10.67 12.00
C GLU A 435 17.32 10.54 11.41
N GLY A 436 16.54 9.64 12.02
CA GLY A 436 15.12 9.48 11.72
C GLY A 436 14.80 8.78 10.41
N ALA A 437 15.74 8.02 9.86
CA ALA A 437 15.45 7.15 8.72
C ALA A 437 14.30 6.19 9.04
N VAL A 438 13.34 6.09 8.12
CA VAL A 438 12.15 5.22 8.24
C VAL A 438 12.10 4.16 7.12
N ALA A 439 13.06 4.21 6.18
CA ALA A 439 13.21 3.23 5.12
C ALA A 439 14.69 2.94 4.88
N SER A 440 14.98 1.80 4.26
CA SER A 440 16.35 1.36 3.94
C SER A 440 16.98 2.09 2.75
N ALA A 441 16.19 2.85 1.99
CA ALA A 441 16.68 3.69 0.89
C ALA A 441 16.22 5.15 1.08
N ALA A 442 17.02 6.10 0.60
CA ALA A 442 16.80 7.54 0.81
C ALA A 442 15.45 8.05 0.30
N TRP A 443 14.94 7.47 -0.76
CA TRP A 443 13.67 7.83 -1.42
C TRP A 443 12.70 6.65 -1.50
N GLY A 444 12.76 5.71 -0.55
CA GLY A 444 11.91 4.54 -0.57
C GLY A 444 12.04 3.78 -1.90
N SER A 445 10.94 3.60 -2.61
CA SER A 445 10.90 2.96 -3.94
C SER A 445 11.01 4.00 -5.06
N ALA A 446 12.17 4.56 -5.28
CA ALA A 446 12.41 5.70 -6.18
C ALA A 446 11.93 5.47 -7.62
N SER A 447 12.07 4.26 -8.17
CA SER A 447 11.68 3.95 -9.56
C SER A 447 10.18 4.17 -9.82
N ILE A 448 9.31 3.82 -8.86
CA ILE A 448 7.87 4.01 -9.02
C ILE A 448 7.42 5.47 -8.83
N ALA A 449 8.27 6.32 -8.26
CA ALA A 449 8.00 7.77 -8.18
C ALA A 449 7.86 8.42 -9.57
N ALA A 450 8.47 7.82 -10.60
CA ALA A 450 8.36 8.24 -11.98
C ALA A 450 6.91 8.26 -12.49
N ILE A 451 6.04 7.39 -11.97
CA ILE A 451 4.60 7.36 -12.31
C ILE A 451 3.94 8.67 -11.89
N CYS A 452 4.11 9.07 -10.64
CA CYS A 452 3.53 10.32 -10.13
C CYS A 452 4.16 11.55 -10.78
N TRP A 453 5.47 11.53 -11.04
CA TRP A 453 6.14 12.59 -11.80
C TRP A 453 5.53 12.77 -13.19
N MET A 454 5.25 11.66 -13.89
CA MET A 454 4.59 11.66 -15.20
C MET A 454 3.16 12.20 -15.09
N TYR A 455 2.37 11.69 -14.13
CA TYR A 455 1.00 12.17 -13.88
C TYR A 455 0.96 13.69 -13.67
N LEU A 456 1.78 14.21 -12.75
CA LEU A 456 1.84 15.65 -12.49
C LEU A 456 2.32 16.46 -13.70
N SER A 457 3.19 15.88 -14.54
CA SER A 457 3.69 16.53 -15.76
C SER A 457 2.64 16.58 -16.85
N MET A 458 1.85 15.51 -17.01
CA MET A 458 0.80 15.43 -18.03
C MET A 458 -0.43 16.26 -17.67
N MET A 459 -0.84 16.24 -16.40
CA MET A 459 -2.04 16.93 -15.94
C MET A 459 -1.82 18.46 -15.85
N GLY A 460 -0.67 18.88 -15.38
CA GLY A 460 -0.45 20.29 -15.07
C GLY A 460 -1.39 20.83 -13.98
N PRO A 461 -1.30 22.12 -13.61
CA PRO A 461 -2.12 22.67 -12.53
C PRO A 461 -3.62 22.68 -12.86
N ASP A 462 -3.99 22.96 -14.11
CA ASP A 462 -5.39 23.03 -14.54
C ASP A 462 -6.04 21.63 -14.52
N GLY A 463 -5.37 20.63 -15.08
CA GLY A 463 -5.86 19.25 -15.08
C GLY A 463 -5.97 18.66 -13.67
N LEU A 464 -5.03 18.96 -12.77
CA LEU A 464 -5.12 18.53 -11.37
C LEU A 464 -6.32 19.14 -10.64
N ARG A 465 -6.60 20.42 -10.91
CA ARG A 465 -7.78 21.09 -10.36
C ARG A 465 -9.06 20.49 -10.92
N GLU A 466 -9.13 20.29 -12.23
CA GLU A 466 -10.28 19.66 -12.90
C GLU A 466 -10.54 18.25 -12.34
N ALA A 467 -9.50 17.45 -12.12
CA ALA A 467 -9.61 16.13 -11.50
C ALA A 467 -10.28 16.22 -10.11
N THR A 468 -9.87 17.18 -9.28
CA THR A 468 -10.48 17.40 -7.96
C THR A 468 -11.95 17.82 -8.08
N GLU A 469 -12.27 18.75 -8.97
CA GLU A 469 -13.64 19.21 -9.20
C GLU A 469 -14.55 18.06 -9.69
N MET A 470 -14.02 17.21 -10.58
CA MET A 470 -14.75 16.03 -11.07
C MET A 470 -14.93 14.96 -9.98
N ALA A 471 -13.94 14.72 -9.13
CA ALA A 471 -14.08 13.79 -8.00
C ALA A 471 -15.22 14.22 -7.06
N ILE A 472 -15.27 15.50 -6.72
CA ILE A 472 -16.35 16.07 -5.89
C ILE A 472 -17.70 15.98 -6.61
N LEU A 473 -17.74 16.32 -7.90
CA LEU A 473 -18.97 16.26 -8.71
C LEU A 473 -19.53 14.84 -8.79
N ASN A 474 -18.68 13.84 -9.06
CA ASN A 474 -19.08 12.45 -9.17
C ASN A 474 -19.65 11.89 -7.87
N ALA A 475 -19.02 12.19 -6.73
CA ALA A 475 -19.54 11.80 -5.41
C ALA A 475 -20.90 12.44 -5.11
N ASN A 476 -21.05 13.73 -5.39
CA ASN A 476 -22.31 14.43 -5.21
C ASN A 476 -23.39 13.95 -6.20
N TYR A 477 -23.03 13.54 -7.41
CA TYR A 477 -23.96 12.95 -8.36
C TYR A 477 -24.56 11.65 -7.83
N ILE A 478 -23.73 10.73 -7.31
CA ILE A 478 -24.19 9.48 -6.68
C ILE A 478 -25.04 9.80 -5.43
N ALA A 479 -24.54 10.65 -4.54
CA ALA A 479 -25.25 11.04 -3.33
C ALA A 479 -26.66 11.61 -3.64
N LYS A 480 -26.77 12.47 -4.65
CA LYS A 480 -28.04 13.05 -5.08
C LYS A 480 -28.98 12.03 -5.69
N LYS A 481 -28.46 11.10 -6.50
CA LYS A 481 -29.26 10.08 -7.18
C LYS A 481 -29.75 9.00 -6.23
N LEU A 482 -28.93 8.56 -5.29
CA LEU A 482 -29.27 7.46 -4.38
C LEU A 482 -29.83 7.92 -3.03
N GLY A 483 -29.65 9.18 -2.63
CA GLY A 483 -30.01 9.67 -1.29
C GLY A 483 -31.49 9.57 -0.90
N HIS A 484 -32.39 9.40 -1.85
CA HIS A 484 -33.83 9.18 -1.59
C HIS A 484 -34.17 7.71 -1.32
N LEU A 485 -33.28 6.78 -1.70
CA LEU A 485 -33.39 5.32 -1.48
C LEU A 485 -32.52 4.87 -0.30
N PHE A 486 -31.30 5.38 -0.25
CA PHE A 486 -30.31 5.15 0.80
C PHE A 486 -29.89 6.53 1.35
N PRO A 487 -30.42 6.97 2.49
CA PRO A 487 -30.08 8.28 3.02
C PRO A 487 -28.57 8.53 3.09
N VAL A 488 -28.12 9.71 2.69
CA VAL A 488 -26.74 10.15 2.90
C VAL A 488 -26.58 10.53 4.36
N LEU A 489 -25.76 9.78 5.10
CA LEU A 489 -25.69 9.90 6.56
C LEU A 489 -25.12 11.25 7.00
N TYR A 490 -24.07 11.72 6.34
CA TYR A 490 -23.45 13.01 6.63
C TYR A 490 -23.31 13.86 5.39
N SER A 491 -23.55 15.15 5.55
CA SER A 491 -23.36 16.15 4.50
C SER A 491 -23.01 17.51 5.11
N GLY A 492 -22.36 18.36 4.34
CA GLY A 492 -22.10 19.74 4.72
C GLY A 492 -23.39 20.57 4.80
N ASN A 493 -23.28 21.81 5.29
CA ASN A 493 -24.42 22.73 5.51
C ASN A 493 -25.28 23.00 4.27
N LYS A 494 -24.75 22.75 3.06
CA LYS A 494 -25.49 22.89 1.78
C LYS A 494 -26.06 21.56 1.27
N GLY A 495 -25.97 20.48 2.06
CA GLY A 495 -26.38 19.14 1.65
C GLY A 495 -25.46 18.49 0.62
N LEU A 496 -24.20 18.96 0.53
CA LEU A 496 -23.18 18.42 -0.38
C LEU A 496 -22.14 17.61 0.40
N VAL A 497 -21.55 16.64 -0.29
CA VAL A 497 -20.44 15.82 0.20
C VAL A 497 -19.12 16.23 -0.46
N ALA A 498 -18.00 15.74 0.05
CA ALA A 498 -16.69 15.93 -0.54
C ALA A 498 -16.49 14.97 -1.76
N HIS A 499 -15.42 14.19 -1.80
CA HIS A 499 -15.11 13.23 -2.87
C HIS A 499 -15.71 11.84 -2.64
N GLU A 500 -16.34 11.61 -1.52
CA GLU A 500 -16.99 10.35 -1.12
C GLU A 500 -18.27 10.62 -0.34
N CYS A 501 -19.15 9.64 -0.23
CA CYS A 501 -20.39 9.74 0.54
C CYS A 501 -20.66 8.45 1.31
N ILE A 502 -21.36 8.58 2.45
CA ILE A 502 -21.81 7.46 3.26
C ILE A 502 -23.30 7.26 3.03
N LEU A 503 -23.65 6.13 2.42
CA LEU A 503 -25.04 5.69 2.25
C LEU A 503 -25.47 4.85 3.45
N ASP A 504 -26.65 5.13 3.98
CA ASP A 504 -27.20 4.48 5.17
C ASP A 504 -28.33 3.50 4.84
N PRO A 505 -28.05 2.20 4.65
CA PRO A 505 -29.06 1.18 4.43
C PRO A 505 -29.61 0.56 5.72
N ARG A 506 -29.21 1.00 6.92
CA ARG A 506 -29.47 0.30 8.19
C ARG A 506 -30.94 0.00 8.45
N GLN A 507 -31.84 0.95 8.20
CA GLN A 507 -33.27 0.73 8.37
C GLN A 507 -33.80 -0.32 7.40
N LEU A 508 -33.43 -0.23 6.12
CA LEU A 508 -33.84 -1.18 5.08
C LEU A 508 -33.33 -2.60 5.36
N THR A 509 -32.06 -2.72 5.73
CA THR A 509 -31.48 -4.03 6.05
C THR A 509 -32.10 -4.64 7.30
N HIS A 510 -32.38 -3.84 8.34
CA HIS A 510 -33.08 -4.30 9.54
C HIS A 510 -34.49 -4.84 9.21
N ASP A 511 -35.29 -4.10 8.46
CA ASP A 511 -36.66 -4.46 8.15
C ASP A 511 -36.76 -5.71 7.24
N ALA A 512 -35.76 -5.90 6.38
CA ALA A 512 -35.64 -7.08 5.51
C ALA A 512 -34.97 -8.30 6.17
N GLY A 513 -34.36 -8.15 7.34
CA GLY A 513 -33.55 -9.20 7.97
C GLY A 513 -32.25 -9.47 7.22
N LEU A 514 -31.68 -8.42 6.61
CA LEU A 514 -30.43 -8.44 5.85
C LEU A 514 -29.30 -7.71 6.59
N THR A 515 -28.12 -7.79 6.04
CA THR A 515 -26.95 -7.05 6.46
C THR A 515 -26.39 -6.21 5.30
N VAL A 516 -25.50 -5.27 5.61
CA VAL A 516 -24.79 -4.50 4.57
C VAL A 516 -23.88 -5.39 3.71
N ASP A 517 -23.41 -6.51 4.26
CA ASP A 517 -22.65 -7.53 3.51
C ASP A 517 -23.48 -8.16 2.38
N ASP A 518 -24.78 -8.36 2.59
CA ASP A 518 -25.68 -8.90 1.55
C ASP A 518 -25.77 -7.95 0.34
N ILE A 519 -25.83 -6.63 0.60
CA ILE A 519 -25.81 -5.61 -0.46
C ILE A 519 -24.48 -5.64 -1.21
N ALA A 520 -23.35 -5.66 -0.50
CA ALA A 520 -22.04 -5.67 -1.12
C ALA A 520 -21.78 -6.95 -1.93
N LYS A 521 -22.23 -8.10 -1.45
CA LYS A 521 -22.14 -9.37 -2.19
C LYS A 521 -23.06 -9.38 -3.41
N ARG A 522 -24.25 -8.78 -3.32
CA ARG A 522 -25.15 -8.66 -4.47
C ARG A 522 -24.58 -7.75 -5.56
N LEU A 523 -23.85 -6.69 -5.22
CA LEU A 523 -23.14 -5.84 -6.17
C LEU A 523 -22.14 -6.63 -7.04
N MET A 524 -21.54 -7.71 -6.52
CA MET A 524 -20.67 -8.58 -7.33
C MET A 524 -21.44 -9.24 -8.47
N ASP A 525 -22.71 -9.63 -8.27
CA ASP A 525 -23.56 -10.16 -9.33
C ASP A 525 -23.89 -9.11 -10.40
N TYR A 526 -23.89 -7.81 -10.02
CA TYR A 526 -24.00 -6.69 -10.94
C TYR A 526 -22.67 -6.28 -11.60
N GLY A 527 -21.57 -6.98 -11.30
CA GLY A 527 -20.25 -6.71 -11.84
C GLY A 527 -19.57 -5.49 -11.22
N PHE A 528 -19.77 -5.28 -9.90
CA PHE A 528 -19.09 -4.27 -9.11
C PHE A 528 -18.40 -4.89 -7.90
N HIS A 529 -17.26 -4.33 -7.52
CA HIS A 529 -16.72 -4.54 -6.19
C HIS A 529 -17.63 -3.82 -5.16
N GLY A 530 -17.84 -4.45 -4.01
CA GLY A 530 -18.60 -3.80 -2.93
C GLY A 530 -17.89 -2.54 -2.42
N PRO A 531 -18.63 -1.46 -2.09
CA PRO A 531 -18.07 -0.31 -1.37
C PRO A 531 -17.50 -0.69 -0.01
N THR A 532 -16.75 0.21 0.62
CA THR A 532 -16.29 0.02 2.00
C THR A 532 -17.48 -0.10 2.94
N MET A 533 -17.53 -1.22 3.68
CA MET A 533 -18.65 -1.56 4.57
C MET A 533 -18.33 -1.21 6.02
N SER A 534 -19.35 -0.75 6.75
CA SER A 534 -19.31 -0.57 8.22
C SER A 534 -18.15 0.31 8.69
N PHE A 535 -17.74 1.26 7.88
CA PHE A 535 -16.72 2.24 8.20
C PHE A 535 -17.09 3.63 7.63
N PRO A 536 -16.88 4.71 8.36
CA PRO A 536 -16.57 4.78 9.80
C PRO A 536 -17.74 4.39 10.71
N VAL A 537 -18.93 4.25 10.16
CA VAL A 537 -20.15 3.93 10.91
C VAL A 537 -20.60 2.50 10.62
N PRO A 538 -20.83 1.66 11.64
CA PRO A 538 -21.32 0.29 11.45
C PRO A 538 -22.62 0.22 10.64
N GLY A 539 -22.71 -0.72 9.71
CA GLY A 539 -23.91 -0.97 8.91
C GLY A 539 -24.13 -0.01 7.74
N THR A 540 -23.14 0.80 7.39
CA THR A 540 -23.20 1.75 6.26
C THR A 540 -22.30 1.33 5.10
N LEU A 541 -22.46 2.00 3.96
CA LEU A 541 -21.63 1.86 2.77
C LEU A 541 -20.95 3.20 2.46
N MET A 542 -19.63 3.22 2.37
CA MET A 542 -18.86 4.39 1.96
C MET A 542 -18.47 4.25 0.50
N VAL A 543 -18.91 5.18 -0.33
CA VAL A 543 -18.74 5.16 -1.79
C VAL A 543 -17.86 6.31 -2.24
N GLU A 544 -16.75 5.99 -2.91
CA GLU A 544 -15.85 6.93 -3.57
C GLU A 544 -15.73 6.57 -5.06
N PRO A 545 -16.39 7.35 -5.97
CA PRO A 545 -16.38 7.01 -7.39
C PRO A 545 -15.12 7.46 -8.14
N THR A 546 -14.29 8.30 -7.58
CA THR A 546 -13.14 8.98 -8.20
C THR A 546 -13.48 9.85 -9.43
N GLU A 547 -12.55 10.62 -9.92
CA GLU A 547 -12.69 11.42 -11.16
C GLU A 547 -12.44 10.60 -12.43
N SER A 548 -11.80 9.43 -12.32
CA SER A 548 -11.50 8.60 -13.49
C SER A 548 -12.71 7.87 -14.07
N GLU A 549 -13.83 7.86 -13.33
CA GLU A 549 -15.03 7.15 -13.76
C GLU A 549 -15.93 7.99 -14.69
N PRO A 550 -16.28 7.47 -15.86
CA PRO A 550 -17.19 8.14 -16.77
C PRO A 550 -18.63 8.10 -16.24
N LYS A 551 -19.42 9.12 -16.57
CA LYS A 551 -20.83 9.20 -16.16
C LYS A 551 -21.61 7.91 -16.44
N LYS A 552 -21.33 7.23 -17.55
CA LYS A 552 -21.98 5.97 -17.90
C LYS A 552 -21.77 4.88 -16.85
N GLU A 553 -20.59 4.83 -16.25
CA GLU A 553 -20.26 3.87 -15.20
C GLU A 553 -20.93 4.24 -13.87
N LEU A 554 -20.99 5.55 -13.55
CA LEU A 554 -21.75 6.03 -12.41
C LEU A 554 -23.24 5.69 -12.54
N ASP A 555 -23.83 5.89 -13.73
CA ASP A 555 -25.22 5.54 -14.01
C ASP A 555 -25.45 4.01 -13.87
N ARG A 556 -24.49 3.18 -14.30
CA ARG A 556 -24.56 1.71 -14.14
C ARG A 556 -24.55 1.31 -12.67
N PHE A 557 -23.71 1.96 -11.84
CA PHE A 557 -23.68 1.74 -10.39
C PHE A 557 -24.99 2.19 -9.73
N ILE A 558 -25.52 3.34 -10.12
CA ILE A 558 -26.80 3.85 -9.63
C ILE A 558 -27.93 2.86 -9.97
N GLU A 559 -28.01 2.38 -11.22
CA GLU A 559 -28.99 1.37 -11.62
C GLU A 559 -28.88 0.09 -10.77
N ALA A 560 -27.65 -0.39 -10.52
CA ALA A 560 -27.44 -1.57 -9.67
C ALA A 560 -27.98 -1.33 -8.24
N MET A 561 -27.69 -0.20 -7.65
CA MET A 561 -28.19 0.15 -6.31
C MET A 561 -29.73 0.33 -6.27
N GLU A 562 -30.33 0.94 -7.30
CA GLU A 562 -31.78 1.06 -7.44
C GLU A 562 -32.47 -0.31 -7.52
N ARG A 563 -31.87 -1.25 -8.29
CA ARG A 563 -32.36 -2.64 -8.38
C ARG A 563 -32.23 -3.38 -7.06
N ILE A 564 -31.07 -3.25 -6.38
CA ILE A 564 -30.87 -3.85 -5.06
C ILE A 564 -31.89 -3.30 -4.05
N HIS A 565 -32.19 -2.00 -4.09
CA HIS A 565 -33.24 -1.42 -3.26
C HIS A 565 -34.61 -2.06 -3.53
N ALA A 566 -34.94 -2.29 -4.82
CA ALA A 566 -36.19 -2.98 -5.20
C ALA A 566 -36.22 -4.43 -4.72
N GLU A 567 -35.10 -5.16 -4.79
CA GLU A 567 -34.94 -6.53 -4.26
C GLU A 567 -35.16 -6.55 -2.72
N ILE A 568 -34.59 -5.58 -1.98
CA ILE A 568 -34.81 -5.43 -0.53
C ILE A 568 -36.27 -5.14 -0.23
N THR A 569 -36.89 -4.24 -0.99
CA THR A 569 -38.29 -3.88 -0.83
C THR A 569 -39.24 -5.07 -1.07
N ALA A 570 -38.90 -5.94 -2.03
CA ALA A 570 -39.66 -7.17 -2.28
C ALA A 570 -39.64 -8.13 -1.07
N ILE A 571 -38.53 -8.21 -0.35
CA ILE A 571 -38.43 -8.99 0.89
C ILE A 571 -39.28 -8.35 2.00
N ILE A 572 -39.20 -7.04 2.19
CA ILE A 572 -39.99 -6.29 3.19
C ILE A 572 -41.48 -6.50 2.97
N ASN A 573 -41.92 -6.43 1.71
CA ASN A 573 -43.31 -6.58 1.32
C ASN A 573 -43.81 -8.05 1.29
N GLY A 574 -42.92 -9.02 1.51
CA GLY A 574 -43.26 -10.46 1.51
C GLY A 574 -43.49 -11.06 0.12
N THR A 575 -43.06 -10.37 -0.94
CA THR A 575 -43.07 -10.90 -2.34
C THR A 575 -41.84 -11.70 -2.71
N ALA A 576 -40.77 -11.58 -1.92
CA ALA A 576 -39.60 -12.45 -1.97
C ALA A 576 -39.41 -13.14 -0.61
N ASP A 577 -38.84 -14.34 -0.61
CA ASP A 577 -38.59 -15.10 0.61
C ASP A 577 -37.56 -14.43 1.52
N LYS A 578 -37.77 -14.46 2.83
CA LYS A 578 -36.89 -13.81 3.80
C LYS A 578 -35.56 -14.54 3.99
N GLU A 579 -35.55 -15.85 3.86
CA GLU A 579 -34.39 -16.69 4.15
C GLU A 579 -33.68 -17.16 2.85
N ASP A 580 -34.44 -17.40 1.79
CA ASP A 580 -33.92 -17.85 0.50
C ASP A 580 -34.23 -16.83 -0.59
N ASN A 581 -33.32 -15.85 -0.77
CA ASN A 581 -33.46 -14.76 -1.73
C ASN A 581 -32.13 -14.40 -2.40
N VAL A 582 -32.20 -13.63 -3.47
CA VAL A 582 -31.04 -13.26 -4.28
C VAL A 582 -29.93 -12.53 -3.50
N LEU A 583 -30.26 -11.76 -2.44
CA LEU A 583 -29.30 -11.03 -1.64
C LEU A 583 -28.54 -11.96 -0.68
N LYS A 584 -29.26 -12.79 0.06
CA LYS A 584 -28.63 -13.72 1.02
C LYS A 584 -27.76 -14.78 0.33
N ASN A 585 -28.14 -15.18 -0.88
CA ASN A 585 -27.39 -16.20 -1.64
C ASN A 585 -26.28 -15.62 -2.54
N SER A 586 -26.20 -14.30 -2.68
CA SER A 586 -25.12 -13.65 -3.44
C SER A 586 -23.75 -13.81 -2.74
N PRO A 587 -22.65 -13.88 -3.50
CA PRO A 587 -22.60 -13.79 -4.97
C PRO A 587 -22.87 -15.17 -5.63
N HIS A 588 -23.43 -15.15 -6.83
CA HIS A 588 -23.74 -16.36 -7.61
C HIS A 588 -22.59 -16.70 -8.55
N THR A 589 -21.97 -17.87 -8.35
CA THR A 589 -20.90 -18.34 -9.25
C THR A 589 -21.49 -18.98 -10.52
N ALA A 590 -20.67 -19.03 -11.59
CA ALA A 590 -21.07 -19.71 -12.83
C ALA A 590 -21.47 -21.17 -12.58
N GLU A 591 -20.76 -21.87 -11.69
CA GLU A 591 -21.05 -23.26 -11.31
C GLU A 591 -22.42 -23.40 -10.62
N MET A 592 -22.75 -22.53 -9.67
CA MET A 592 -24.05 -22.54 -9.00
C MET A 592 -25.20 -22.37 -10.01
N VAL A 593 -25.06 -21.43 -10.95
CA VAL A 593 -26.10 -21.11 -11.93
C VAL A 593 -26.23 -22.17 -13.00
N SER A 594 -25.15 -22.84 -13.38
CA SER A 594 -25.15 -23.90 -14.40
C SER A 594 -25.44 -25.30 -13.85
N ALA A 595 -25.57 -25.47 -12.52
CA ALA A 595 -25.91 -26.75 -11.90
C ALA A 595 -27.25 -27.30 -12.43
N ASP A 596 -27.39 -28.63 -12.54
CA ASP A 596 -28.61 -29.28 -13.05
C ASP A 596 -29.83 -28.94 -12.17
N GLU A 597 -29.64 -28.89 -10.83
CA GLU A 597 -30.69 -28.54 -9.89
C GLU A 597 -30.63 -27.04 -9.52
N TRP A 598 -31.80 -26.43 -9.47
CA TRP A 598 -32.01 -25.08 -8.95
C TRP A 598 -33.18 -25.11 -7.97
N ARG A 599 -32.88 -24.91 -6.69
CA ARG A 599 -33.88 -25.07 -5.61
C ARG A 599 -34.38 -23.73 -5.04
N HIS A 600 -33.84 -22.61 -5.54
CA HIS A 600 -34.21 -21.30 -5.04
C HIS A 600 -35.56 -20.82 -5.59
N PRO A 601 -36.33 -20.02 -4.83
CA PRO A 601 -37.63 -19.50 -5.27
C PRO A 601 -37.54 -18.36 -6.31
N TYR A 602 -36.34 -18.00 -6.73
CA TYR A 602 -36.06 -17.02 -7.79
C TYR A 602 -35.36 -17.70 -8.97
N SER A 603 -35.41 -17.07 -10.13
CA SER A 603 -34.86 -17.66 -11.35
C SER A 603 -33.34 -17.53 -11.45
N ARG A 604 -32.70 -18.42 -12.22
CA ARG A 604 -31.28 -18.29 -12.60
C ARG A 604 -30.97 -16.97 -13.31
N SER A 605 -31.94 -16.44 -14.05
CA SER A 605 -31.80 -15.17 -14.75
C SER A 605 -31.73 -14.00 -13.78
N GLU A 606 -32.58 -13.99 -12.74
CA GLU A 606 -32.52 -12.98 -11.66
C GLU A 606 -31.20 -13.07 -10.88
N ALA A 607 -30.69 -14.27 -10.64
CA ALA A 607 -29.39 -14.47 -10.00
C ALA A 607 -28.25 -13.89 -10.84
N SER A 608 -28.22 -14.18 -12.14
CA SER A 608 -27.06 -13.97 -13.02
C SER A 608 -27.09 -12.67 -13.78
N TYR A 609 -28.25 -12.29 -14.29
CA TYR A 609 -28.43 -11.17 -15.25
C TYR A 609 -29.51 -10.20 -14.75
N PRO A 610 -29.36 -9.63 -13.56
CA PRO A 610 -30.36 -8.72 -13.00
C PRO A 610 -30.56 -7.45 -13.84
N VAL A 611 -29.63 -7.11 -14.73
CA VAL A 611 -29.74 -6.03 -15.72
C VAL A 611 -29.30 -6.51 -17.09
N ALA A 612 -29.90 -5.97 -18.17
CA ALA A 612 -29.67 -6.42 -19.53
C ALA A 612 -28.21 -6.27 -20.00
N GLY A 613 -27.49 -5.26 -19.52
CA GLY A 613 -26.08 -5.03 -19.88
C GLY A 613 -25.14 -6.21 -19.55
N LEU A 614 -25.49 -6.99 -18.53
CA LEU A 614 -24.71 -8.16 -18.13
C LEU A 614 -24.79 -9.32 -19.11
N LEU A 615 -25.73 -9.32 -20.04
CA LEU A 615 -25.77 -10.31 -21.13
C LEU A 615 -24.60 -10.16 -22.11
N ILE A 616 -24.02 -8.96 -22.19
CA ILE A 616 -22.90 -8.65 -23.08
C ILE A 616 -21.57 -8.87 -22.37
N HIS A 617 -21.50 -8.44 -21.12
CA HIS A 617 -20.27 -8.52 -20.31
C HIS A 617 -20.61 -8.88 -18.86
N LYS A 618 -20.34 -10.12 -18.49
CA LYS A 618 -20.61 -10.67 -17.16
C LYS A 618 -19.33 -11.02 -16.43
N PHE A 619 -19.12 -10.40 -15.30
CA PHE A 619 -18.17 -10.91 -14.31
C PHE A 619 -18.80 -12.07 -13.53
N TRP A 620 -18.09 -13.18 -13.43
CA TRP A 620 -18.50 -14.33 -12.65
C TRP A 620 -17.65 -14.44 -11.38
N PRO A 621 -18.22 -14.24 -10.19
CA PRO A 621 -17.50 -14.47 -8.94
C PRO A 621 -16.98 -15.91 -8.88
N TYR A 622 -15.73 -16.07 -8.47
CA TYR A 622 -15.10 -17.41 -8.36
C TYR A 622 -15.54 -18.19 -7.12
N VAL A 623 -15.95 -17.47 -6.07
CA VAL A 623 -16.31 -18.04 -4.77
C VAL A 623 -17.71 -17.58 -4.42
N GLY A 624 -18.56 -18.50 -3.98
CA GLY A 624 -19.88 -18.18 -3.41
C GLY A 624 -19.77 -17.54 -2.03
N ARG A 625 -20.88 -17.40 -1.34
CA ARG A 625 -20.89 -16.83 0.01
C ARG A 625 -19.97 -17.63 0.94
N VAL A 626 -19.04 -16.93 1.59
CA VAL A 626 -18.12 -17.52 2.56
C VAL A 626 -18.77 -17.55 3.94
N ASP A 627 -18.75 -18.72 4.61
CA ASP A 627 -19.24 -18.86 5.98
C ASP A 627 -18.20 -18.33 6.98
N ASN A 628 -18.40 -17.07 7.39
CA ASN A 628 -17.51 -16.44 8.35
C ASN A 628 -17.56 -17.08 9.74
N VAL A 629 -18.74 -17.56 10.17
CA VAL A 629 -18.94 -18.19 11.48
C VAL A 629 -18.21 -19.53 11.54
N TYR A 630 -18.30 -20.32 10.47
CA TYR A 630 -17.51 -21.55 10.35
C TYR A 630 -16.02 -21.27 10.47
N GLY A 631 -15.51 -20.27 9.75
CA GLY A 631 -14.10 -19.89 9.80
C GLY A 631 -13.63 -19.42 11.18
N ASP A 632 -14.48 -18.75 11.95
CA ASP A 632 -14.18 -18.32 13.32
C ASP A 632 -14.12 -19.50 14.30
N ARG A 633 -14.95 -20.51 14.09
CA ARG A 633 -15.01 -21.69 14.94
C ARG A 633 -13.98 -22.75 14.57
N ASN A 634 -13.47 -22.73 13.34
CA ASN A 634 -12.54 -23.73 12.81
C ASN A 634 -11.24 -23.02 12.38
N LEU A 635 -10.54 -22.44 13.34
CA LEU A 635 -9.25 -21.80 13.10
C LEU A 635 -8.25 -22.85 12.62
N VAL A 636 -7.65 -22.63 11.46
CA VAL A 636 -6.49 -23.38 11.01
C VAL A 636 -5.28 -22.75 11.70
N CYS A 637 -4.92 -23.28 12.84
CA CYS A 637 -3.67 -22.89 13.51
C CYS A 637 -2.54 -23.70 12.87
N THR A 638 -1.55 -23.00 12.34
CA THR A 638 -0.35 -23.61 11.76
C THR A 638 0.85 -23.53 12.70
N CYS A 639 0.67 -22.99 13.88
CA CYS A 639 1.72 -22.96 14.89
C CYS A 639 1.66 -24.24 15.71
N ASP A 640 2.69 -25.04 15.64
CA ASP A 640 2.90 -26.17 16.54
C ASP A 640 2.97 -25.67 17.98
N THR A 641 2.53 -26.49 18.91
CA THR A 641 2.67 -26.19 20.34
C THR A 641 4.16 -26.23 20.74
N VAL A 642 4.52 -25.55 21.82
CA VAL A 642 5.89 -25.60 22.36
C VAL A 642 6.33 -27.05 22.63
N GLU A 643 5.38 -27.92 23.00
CA GLU A 643 5.61 -29.35 23.24
C GLU A 643 5.88 -30.13 21.93
N GLU A 644 5.27 -29.74 20.82
CA GLU A 644 5.54 -30.31 19.50
C GLU A 644 6.91 -29.83 18.98
N PHE A 645 7.23 -28.54 19.18
CA PHE A 645 8.58 -28.04 18.89
C PHE A 645 9.67 -28.73 19.72
N SER A 646 9.42 -29.04 20.99
CA SER A 646 10.40 -29.72 21.84
C SER A 646 10.68 -31.16 21.39
N LYS A 647 9.68 -31.84 20.76
CA LYS A 647 9.85 -33.19 20.20
C LYS A 647 10.58 -33.19 18.84
N ALA A 648 10.53 -32.11 18.09
CA ALA A 648 11.20 -31.98 16.79
C ALA A 648 12.74 -31.82 16.92
N VAL A 649 13.26 -31.53 18.10
CA VAL A 649 14.70 -31.37 18.37
C VAL A 649 15.38 -32.69 18.73
N GLU A 650 14.63 -33.79 18.93
CA GLU A 650 15.17 -35.14 19.22
C GLU A 650 15.39 -36.00 17.94
N LEU A 651 15.28 -35.40 16.74
CA LEU A 651 15.59 -36.03 15.45
C LEU A 651 16.83 -35.38 14.82
#